data_e4cc1a9c130adf6c2d911f3d25b83afe
#
_entry.id   e4cc1a9c130adf6c2d911f3d25b83afe
#
_cell.length_a   1.000
_cell.length_b   1.000
_cell.length_c   1.000
_cell.angle_alpha   90.00
_cell.angle_beta   90.00
_cell.angle_gamma   90.00
#
_symmetry.space_group_name_H-M   'P 1'
#
loop_
_entity.id
_entity.type
_entity.pdbx_description
1 polymer ?
#
loop_
_entity_poly.entity_id
_entity_poly.type
_entity_poly.pdbx_seq_one_letter_code
_entity_poly.pdbx_strand_id
1 'polypeptide(L)'
;MHLKFLSQVSVISILFLSGCKANIAPTPSIEDVPFAHMASDLPVDTAITYGELPNGLRYAVRQNDTPTKTASLLMRIDTGSMNETDETRGLAHFLEHMAFNGSENIPEGEMTKRLERFGLAFGADTNASTSFNETTYQLELPDVTEEMLDVTLGIMRETAQRLTLAPDAIDKERGVIQAERRARSNPAFKAFLDQLDFYAGHTILPDRLPIGTEATIDSVTAEQFRDFYTRYYRPEKTFITLVGDIEPEFAIEKIEAFFGDWESPAGSIAGATVEIDSAAITEARTRVYVDPEIQTSVSVSVMKPYTEKMDSIAVRKDSLIEGLGNSMLNRRLGKMARTEASAFITAGVGLSNFFDVAEISSLTVNAQPEKWDAALAQGEQALRQALEYGFSQAELDEQIANLENSLEVSVQTSPTRRTPRLARQIMGAFSGESVVTTPQSGLKRFQSYKADITLDAVTEAFRAGWAGLGAAPQLYMQTSTPIEGGDIKLAEAYAASKAQPVEARAEEAVLEFAYSDFGPAGTVAQRDRIEDLDATLVTFENNVRLNMKKTDFEDNVIRLSARIGAGTLSAPVDEAPGFTSYASNMLSLSGLGKHSVDDIRTIMAGKSVGVGRGLGTTTTTLSGSTTPDDLALQLKLMAAYAIDPGYRPEARSQYDKYIRSWYPTLDSTPSGVASRDLGRILRSGDPRWGIPSEADLLDVDFDLIKTWMDENVLNGAIEITVVGDIDEEVLIKAVAESFGALPKRPAEPYRPDAALTDIKFPSGSETPIKLTHAGDAETARLYVYWPAPDGSDSLTSRRAGMLANLFELQLTEVLREDEGATYSPRVTRNGSRLYPGYGFIGAQIEVSPDRIDLMADRIRDVASGLRAGDIDDDLFQRGIKPTLENLETSLESNGLWMGVLSQAQTDPEPVTRFRTREETYQNMTAEDLKPIAQDVFDPENALEIQILSAD
;
A
#
# COMPACT_ATOMS: atom_id res chain seq x y z
N MET A 1 -52.14 -50.23 35.20
CA MET A 1 -53.13 -51.19 34.89
C MET A 1 -53.17 -51.40 33.39
N HIS A 2 -52.61 -52.51 32.95
CA HIS A 2 -52.96 -53.36 31.82
C HIS A 2 -53.20 -52.68 30.44
N LEU A 3 -52.57 -53.07 29.43
CA LEU A 3 -52.04 -54.27 28.81
C LEU A 3 -52.50 -54.31 27.30
N LYS A 4 -51.53 -54.54 26.45
CA LYS A 4 -51.45 -55.42 25.32
C LYS A 4 -52.22 -55.27 23.99
N PHE A 5 -51.41 -55.24 22.90
CA PHE A 5 -51.37 -56.17 21.76
C PHE A 5 -52.41 -55.93 20.66
N LEU A 6 -52.09 -55.84 19.40
CA LEU A 6 -51.62 -56.78 18.41
C LEU A 6 -51.65 -56.14 17.02
N SER A 7 -50.50 -56.29 16.35
CA SER A 7 -50.30 -56.75 14.97
C SER A 7 -51.44 -56.78 14.00
N GLN A 8 -51.29 -56.18 12.81
CA GLN A 8 -51.52 -56.95 11.57
C GLN A 8 -50.61 -56.40 10.41
N VAL A 9 -50.01 -57.34 9.78
CA VAL A 9 -49.24 -57.34 8.54
C VAL A 9 -50.17 -57.06 7.38
N SER A 10 -49.76 -56.23 6.44
CA SER A 10 -50.24 -56.35 5.06
C SER A 10 -49.07 -56.03 4.10
N VAL A 11 -48.84 -56.98 3.27
CA VAL A 11 -47.85 -57.26 2.27
C VAL A 11 -48.23 -56.52 0.97
N ILE A 12 -47.16 -56.13 0.20
CA ILE A 12 -47.09 -56.00 -1.28
C ILE A 12 -47.39 -54.61 -1.84
N SER A 13 -46.46 -54.07 -2.56
CA SER A 13 -46.01 -54.46 -3.90
C SER A 13 -44.65 -53.85 -4.23
N ILE A 14 -43.70 -54.68 -4.59
CA ILE A 14 -42.43 -54.34 -5.19
C ILE A 14 -42.69 -53.98 -6.64
N LEU A 15 -42.57 -52.70 -7.00
CA LEU A 15 -42.36 -52.25 -8.37
C LEU A 15 -40.88 -52.02 -8.54
N PHE A 16 -40.19 -52.86 -9.27
CA PHE A 16 -38.84 -52.58 -9.77
C PHE A 16 -38.90 -51.42 -10.74
N LEU A 17 -38.51 -50.23 -10.24
CA LEU A 17 -38.04 -49.16 -11.08
C LEU A 17 -36.50 -49.28 -11.14
N SER A 18 -36.00 -49.83 -12.25
CA SER A 18 -34.59 -49.74 -12.61
C SER A 18 -34.22 -48.27 -12.81
N GLY A 19 -33.85 -47.60 -11.72
CA GLY A 19 -33.21 -46.31 -11.77
C GLY A 19 -31.78 -46.54 -12.25
N CYS A 20 -31.43 -46.01 -13.42
CA CYS A 20 -30.05 -45.74 -13.78
C CYS A 20 -29.42 -44.89 -12.65
N LYS A 21 -28.60 -45.50 -11.82
CA LYS A 21 -27.63 -44.77 -11.03
C LYS A 21 -26.67 -44.14 -12.05
N ALA A 22 -26.85 -42.89 -12.38
CA ALA A 22 -25.74 -42.10 -12.87
C ALA A 22 -24.64 -42.22 -11.80
N ASN A 23 -23.54 -42.84 -12.13
CA ASN A 23 -22.30 -42.72 -11.38
C ASN A 23 -21.90 -41.22 -11.52
N ILE A 24 -22.36 -40.41 -10.58
CA ILE A 24 -21.75 -39.12 -10.38
C ILE A 24 -20.37 -39.49 -9.80
N ALA A 25 -19.33 -39.36 -10.60
CA ALA A 25 -17.95 -39.39 -10.09
C ALA A 25 -17.88 -38.43 -8.89
N PRO A 26 -17.23 -38.76 -7.80
CA PRO A 26 -17.00 -37.80 -6.72
C PRO A 26 -16.33 -36.56 -7.34
N THR A 27 -16.79 -35.39 -6.98
CA THR A 27 -16.13 -34.15 -7.34
C THR A 27 -14.69 -34.25 -6.83
N PRO A 28 -13.65 -34.04 -7.67
CA PRO A 28 -12.27 -34.10 -7.21
C PRO A 28 -12.05 -33.09 -6.10
N SER A 29 -11.25 -33.43 -5.11
CA SER A 29 -10.77 -32.45 -4.11
C SER A 29 -9.76 -31.51 -4.75
N ILE A 30 -9.48 -30.36 -4.12
CA ILE A 30 -8.44 -29.42 -4.57
C ILE A 30 -7.08 -30.12 -4.65
N GLU A 31 -6.75 -30.98 -3.69
CA GLU A 31 -5.50 -31.76 -3.66
C GLU A 31 -5.33 -32.74 -4.86
N ASP A 32 -6.42 -33.07 -5.54
CA ASP A 32 -6.43 -34.06 -6.65
C ASP A 32 -6.23 -33.42 -8.03
N VAL A 33 -6.17 -32.05 -8.12
CA VAL A 33 -6.08 -31.32 -9.40
C VAL A 33 -4.96 -30.28 -9.39
N PRO A 34 -4.26 -30.05 -10.51
CA PRO A 34 -3.17 -29.07 -10.58
C PRO A 34 -3.62 -27.62 -10.44
N PHE A 35 -4.91 -27.34 -10.69
CA PHE A 35 -5.46 -25.98 -10.64
C PHE A 35 -6.89 -25.98 -10.08
N ALA A 36 -7.19 -25.04 -9.17
CA ALA A 36 -8.48 -24.91 -8.49
C ALA A 36 -9.69 -24.87 -9.46
N HIS A 37 -9.54 -24.23 -10.63
CA HIS A 37 -10.62 -24.11 -11.60
C HIS A 37 -11.09 -25.47 -12.19
N MET A 38 -10.27 -26.51 -12.10
CA MET A 38 -10.64 -27.86 -12.59
C MET A 38 -11.64 -28.56 -11.66
N ALA A 39 -11.71 -28.14 -10.41
CA ALA A 39 -12.63 -28.70 -9.41
C ALA A 39 -13.79 -27.74 -9.06
N SER A 40 -13.76 -26.49 -9.52
CA SER A 40 -14.70 -25.41 -9.19
C SER A 40 -15.86 -25.32 -10.21
N ASP A 41 -17.01 -24.80 -9.77
CA ASP A 41 -18.14 -24.39 -10.62
C ASP A 41 -18.03 -22.96 -11.14
N LEU A 42 -16.94 -22.25 -10.81
CA LEU A 42 -16.68 -20.87 -11.25
C LEU A 42 -16.17 -20.86 -12.71
N PRO A 43 -16.65 -19.95 -13.55
CA PRO A 43 -16.11 -19.79 -14.90
C PRO A 43 -14.70 -19.14 -14.85
N VAL A 44 -13.69 -19.92 -15.25
CA VAL A 44 -12.30 -19.44 -15.34
C VAL A 44 -12.15 -18.33 -16.38
N ASP A 45 -11.22 -17.42 -16.18
CA ASP A 45 -10.81 -16.44 -17.20
C ASP A 45 -10.06 -17.15 -18.32
N THR A 46 -10.72 -17.31 -19.48
CA THR A 46 -10.20 -18.03 -20.64
C THR A 46 -9.07 -17.31 -21.38
N ALA A 47 -8.75 -16.07 -21.01
CA ALA A 47 -7.58 -15.37 -21.51
C ALA A 47 -6.28 -15.85 -20.83
N ILE A 48 -6.37 -16.68 -19.81
CA ILE A 48 -5.22 -17.29 -19.14
C ILE A 48 -5.02 -18.71 -19.67
N THR A 49 -3.83 -19.00 -20.18
CA THR A 49 -3.43 -20.36 -20.54
C THR A 49 -2.69 -20.99 -19.36
N TYR A 50 -3.32 -21.98 -18.74
CA TYR A 50 -2.74 -22.78 -17.68
C TYR A 50 -2.11 -24.05 -18.26
N GLY A 51 -0.97 -24.48 -17.70
CA GLY A 51 -0.34 -25.74 -18.11
C GLY A 51 0.60 -26.29 -17.05
N GLU A 52 1.00 -27.55 -17.29
CA GLU A 52 1.93 -28.30 -16.45
C GLU A 52 2.96 -28.97 -17.38
N LEU A 53 4.25 -28.79 -17.09
CA LEU A 53 5.32 -29.46 -17.80
C LEU A 53 5.44 -30.93 -17.35
N PRO A 54 6.09 -31.79 -18.16
CA PRO A 54 6.25 -33.22 -17.80
C PRO A 54 6.97 -33.47 -16.47
N ASN A 55 7.72 -32.52 -15.97
CA ASN A 55 8.42 -32.59 -14.67
C ASN A 55 7.58 -32.07 -13.49
N GLY A 56 6.31 -31.65 -13.73
CA GLY A 56 5.39 -31.17 -12.72
C GLY A 56 5.40 -29.65 -12.46
N LEU A 57 6.28 -28.89 -13.15
CA LEU A 57 6.23 -27.43 -13.05
C LEU A 57 4.95 -26.91 -13.67
N ARG A 58 4.24 -26.06 -12.93
CA ARG A 58 2.97 -25.46 -13.37
C ARG A 58 3.22 -24.02 -13.84
N TYR A 59 2.41 -23.56 -14.78
CA TYR A 59 2.49 -22.20 -15.26
C TYR A 59 1.12 -21.61 -15.62
N ALA A 60 1.06 -20.29 -15.63
CA ALA A 60 -0.04 -19.51 -16.18
C ALA A 60 0.51 -18.41 -17.06
N VAL A 61 0.05 -18.32 -18.29
CA VAL A 61 0.45 -17.29 -19.26
C VAL A 61 -0.77 -16.51 -19.71
N ARG A 62 -0.64 -15.18 -19.79
CA ARG A 62 -1.70 -14.29 -20.26
C ARG A 62 -1.11 -13.17 -21.11
N GLN A 63 -1.63 -13.01 -22.33
CA GLN A 63 -1.34 -11.82 -23.14
C GLN A 63 -2.03 -10.58 -22.54
N ASN A 64 -1.27 -9.47 -22.41
CA ASN A 64 -1.76 -8.16 -21.96
C ASN A 64 -0.80 -7.06 -22.41
N ASP A 65 -1.32 -6.05 -23.10
CA ASP A 65 -0.57 -4.96 -23.73
C ASP A 65 -0.66 -3.61 -22.97
N THR A 66 -0.90 -3.66 -21.66
CA THR A 66 -1.05 -2.45 -20.84
C THR A 66 -0.08 -2.44 -19.66
N PRO A 67 1.03 -1.67 -19.73
CA PRO A 67 1.54 -0.92 -20.88
C PRO A 67 2.00 -1.83 -22.02
N THR A 68 2.09 -1.27 -23.22
CA THR A 68 2.64 -1.97 -24.39
C THR A 68 4.10 -2.38 -24.16
N LYS A 69 4.55 -3.44 -24.82
CA LYS A 69 5.91 -3.98 -24.77
C LYS A 69 6.40 -4.41 -23.38
N THR A 70 5.58 -4.43 -22.35
CA THR A 70 5.99 -4.81 -20.99
C THR A 70 5.51 -6.20 -20.59
N ALA A 71 6.20 -6.85 -19.64
CA ALA A 71 5.72 -8.08 -19.00
C ALA A 71 6.07 -8.14 -17.52
N SER A 72 5.32 -8.96 -16.78
CA SER A 72 5.60 -9.37 -15.40
C SER A 72 5.86 -10.86 -15.37
N LEU A 73 7.04 -11.24 -14.89
CA LEU A 73 7.46 -12.62 -14.69
C LEU A 73 7.56 -12.90 -13.19
N LEU A 74 6.73 -13.80 -12.68
CA LEU A 74 6.74 -14.22 -11.29
C LEU A 74 7.03 -15.72 -11.21
N MET A 75 7.89 -16.12 -10.30
CA MET A 75 8.13 -17.51 -9.94
C MET A 75 7.87 -17.70 -8.46
N ARG A 76 6.99 -18.62 -8.13
CA ARG A 76 6.70 -19.05 -6.77
C ARG A 76 7.19 -20.46 -6.54
N ILE A 77 7.80 -20.66 -5.39
CA ILE A 77 8.13 -21.98 -4.84
C ILE A 77 7.22 -22.24 -3.64
N ASP A 78 6.50 -23.36 -3.63
CA ASP A 78 5.62 -23.77 -2.52
C ASP A 78 6.47 -24.26 -1.33
N THR A 79 7.27 -23.38 -0.76
CA THR A 79 8.06 -23.57 0.44
C THR A 79 8.37 -22.25 1.11
N GLY A 80 8.37 -22.24 2.43
CA GLY A 80 8.67 -21.08 3.25
C GLY A 80 9.14 -21.53 4.64
N SER A 81 9.00 -20.65 5.62
CA SER A 81 9.53 -20.90 6.96
C SER A 81 8.85 -22.05 7.71
N MET A 82 7.64 -22.46 7.32
CA MET A 82 6.99 -23.66 7.89
C MET A 82 7.73 -24.96 7.58
N ASN A 83 8.60 -24.98 6.58
CA ASN A 83 9.39 -26.14 6.20
C ASN A 83 10.73 -26.23 6.95
N GLU A 84 11.01 -25.26 7.82
CA GLU A 84 12.23 -25.20 8.64
C GLU A 84 12.16 -26.10 9.88
N THR A 85 13.33 -26.44 10.41
CA THR A 85 13.45 -27.07 11.75
C THR A 85 13.74 -26.00 12.80
N ASP A 86 13.75 -26.41 14.08
CA ASP A 86 14.09 -25.46 15.17
C ASP A 86 15.52 -24.94 15.06
N GLU A 87 16.45 -25.70 14.46
CA GLU A 87 17.83 -25.31 14.27
C GLU A 87 18.04 -24.44 13.02
N THR A 88 17.04 -24.37 12.13
CA THR A 88 17.17 -23.66 10.84
C THR A 88 16.16 -22.55 10.66
N ARG A 89 15.60 -22.00 11.75
CA ARG A 89 14.65 -20.88 11.69
C ARG A 89 15.25 -19.69 10.96
N GLY A 90 14.56 -19.19 9.93
CA GLY A 90 15.00 -18.10 9.07
C GLY A 90 15.76 -18.54 7.82
N LEU A 91 15.98 -19.85 7.62
CA LEU A 91 16.75 -20.37 6.48
C LEU A 91 16.05 -20.12 5.14
N ALA A 92 14.72 -20.23 5.09
CA ALA A 92 13.96 -20.02 3.85
C ALA A 92 14.12 -18.58 3.33
N HIS A 93 14.01 -17.60 4.22
CA HIS A 93 14.22 -16.19 3.90
C HIS A 93 15.69 -15.90 3.58
N PHE A 94 16.62 -16.47 4.33
CA PHE A 94 18.03 -16.32 4.06
C PHE A 94 18.41 -16.94 2.69
N LEU A 95 17.78 -18.07 2.30
CA LEU A 95 17.96 -18.66 0.98
C LEU A 95 17.41 -17.76 -0.15
N GLU A 96 16.33 -17.04 0.11
CA GLU A 96 15.83 -16.03 -0.82
C GLU A 96 16.88 -14.96 -1.12
N HIS A 97 17.58 -14.44 -0.10
CA HIS A 97 18.71 -13.52 -0.28
C HIS A 97 19.87 -14.16 -1.06
N MET A 98 20.17 -15.42 -0.76
CA MET A 98 21.23 -16.14 -1.48
C MET A 98 20.94 -16.33 -2.97
N ALA A 99 19.69 -16.16 -3.42
CA ALA A 99 19.35 -16.16 -4.84
C ALA A 99 20.05 -15.06 -5.63
N PHE A 100 20.45 -13.97 -4.98
CA PHE A 100 21.18 -12.85 -5.57
C PHE A 100 22.71 -12.98 -5.42
N ASN A 101 23.20 -13.96 -4.64
CA ASN A 101 24.59 -14.13 -4.22
C ASN A 101 25.36 -15.22 -4.99
N GLY A 102 24.99 -15.43 -6.26
CA GLY A 102 25.71 -16.27 -7.20
C GLY A 102 25.12 -17.64 -7.46
N SER A 103 25.27 -18.07 -8.70
CA SER A 103 24.85 -19.36 -9.21
C SER A 103 25.97 -20.00 -10.08
N GLU A 104 25.71 -21.18 -10.66
CA GLU A 104 26.64 -21.86 -11.52
C GLU A 104 27.11 -21.03 -12.73
N ASN A 105 26.20 -20.23 -13.31
CA ASN A 105 26.47 -19.46 -14.54
C ASN A 105 26.49 -17.94 -14.31
N ILE A 106 26.16 -17.48 -13.11
CA ILE A 106 26.12 -16.04 -12.75
C ILE A 106 26.95 -15.86 -11.48
N PRO A 107 28.12 -15.21 -11.55
CA PRO A 107 28.95 -14.90 -10.38
C PRO A 107 28.22 -14.03 -9.36
N GLU A 108 28.67 -14.07 -8.09
CA GLU A 108 28.22 -13.17 -7.02
C GLU A 108 28.26 -11.70 -7.46
N GLY A 109 27.25 -10.91 -7.16
CA GLY A 109 27.12 -9.48 -7.51
C GLY A 109 26.82 -9.19 -8.98
N GLU A 110 26.79 -10.20 -9.89
CA GLU A 110 26.58 -9.98 -11.32
C GLU A 110 25.10 -10.07 -11.74
N MET A 111 24.25 -10.73 -10.95
CA MET A 111 22.82 -10.86 -11.29
C MET A 111 22.13 -9.50 -11.36
N THR A 112 22.25 -8.70 -10.32
CA THR A 112 21.67 -7.35 -10.24
C THR A 112 22.21 -6.45 -11.35
N LYS A 113 23.52 -6.46 -11.57
CA LYS A 113 24.16 -5.67 -12.65
C LYS A 113 23.66 -6.06 -14.04
N ARG A 114 23.41 -7.37 -14.28
CA ARG A 114 22.80 -7.81 -15.55
C ARG A 114 21.41 -7.24 -15.73
N LEU A 115 20.58 -7.32 -14.71
CA LEU A 115 19.21 -6.78 -14.75
C LEU A 115 19.21 -5.26 -14.98
N GLU A 116 20.08 -4.52 -14.30
CA GLU A 116 20.25 -3.07 -14.47
C GLU A 116 20.67 -2.68 -15.90
N ARG A 117 21.59 -3.46 -16.50
CA ARG A 117 21.99 -3.26 -17.92
C ARG A 117 20.85 -3.51 -18.90
N PHE A 118 19.86 -4.31 -18.53
CA PHE A 118 18.60 -4.51 -19.26
C PHE A 118 17.50 -3.52 -18.89
N GLY A 119 17.77 -2.54 -18.03
CA GLY A 119 16.82 -1.50 -17.66
C GLY A 119 15.92 -1.83 -16.46
N LEU A 120 16.14 -2.95 -15.76
CA LEU A 120 15.41 -3.29 -14.55
C LEU A 120 16.13 -2.70 -13.33
N ALA A 121 15.48 -1.81 -12.62
CA ALA A 121 16.01 -1.24 -11.39
C ALA A 121 15.81 -2.20 -10.20
N PHE A 122 16.88 -2.42 -9.41
CA PHE A 122 16.77 -3.21 -8.20
C PHE A 122 15.80 -2.55 -7.19
N GLY A 123 14.93 -3.36 -6.59
CA GLY A 123 13.90 -2.90 -5.64
C GLY A 123 12.64 -2.31 -6.26
N ALA A 124 12.73 -1.73 -7.47
CA ALA A 124 11.55 -1.23 -8.20
C ALA A 124 10.97 -2.30 -9.15
N ASP A 125 11.83 -2.91 -9.96
CA ASP A 125 11.45 -3.88 -11.00
C ASP A 125 11.87 -5.31 -10.65
N THR A 126 12.72 -5.48 -9.64
CA THR A 126 13.21 -6.77 -9.15
C THR A 126 12.93 -6.90 -7.67
N ASN A 127 12.19 -7.94 -7.27
CA ASN A 127 11.86 -8.18 -5.86
C ASN A 127 11.73 -9.67 -5.57
N ALA A 128 11.86 -10.03 -4.28
CA ALA A 128 11.55 -11.35 -3.77
C ALA A 128 10.89 -11.25 -2.40
N SER A 129 10.23 -12.30 -1.95
CA SER A 129 9.60 -12.35 -0.64
C SER A 129 9.44 -13.78 -0.16
N THR A 130 9.65 -14.00 1.13
CA THR A 130 9.42 -15.27 1.81
C THR A 130 8.32 -15.12 2.85
N SER A 131 7.35 -16.06 2.82
CA SER A 131 6.28 -16.18 3.80
C SER A 131 6.39 -17.50 4.55
N PHE A 132 5.35 -17.86 5.31
CA PHE A 132 5.28 -19.15 6.01
C PHE A 132 5.29 -20.33 5.04
N ASN A 133 4.56 -20.27 3.92
CA ASN A 133 4.32 -21.39 3.02
C ASN A 133 4.88 -21.19 1.61
N GLU A 134 5.42 -20.01 1.28
CA GLU A 134 5.86 -19.68 -0.08
C GLU A 134 7.08 -18.77 -0.10
N THR A 135 7.87 -18.90 -1.17
CA THR A 135 8.90 -17.95 -1.57
C THR A 135 8.62 -17.52 -3.01
N THR A 136 8.53 -16.21 -3.25
CA THR A 136 8.17 -15.65 -4.56
C THR A 136 9.28 -14.74 -5.07
N TYR A 137 9.65 -14.88 -6.36
CA TYR A 137 10.57 -14.02 -7.09
C TYR A 137 9.82 -13.29 -8.19
N GLN A 138 10.05 -11.99 -8.35
CA GLN A 138 9.33 -11.13 -9.27
C GLN A 138 10.28 -10.28 -10.10
N LEU A 139 10.02 -10.22 -11.42
CA LEU A 139 10.71 -9.32 -12.37
C LEU A 139 9.64 -8.60 -13.20
N GLU A 140 9.72 -7.26 -13.21
CA GLU A 140 8.90 -6.41 -14.09
C GLU A 140 9.75 -6.01 -15.29
N LEU A 141 9.42 -6.51 -16.47
CA LEU A 141 10.19 -6.34 -17.69
C LEU A 141 9.73 -5.07 -18.43
N PRO A 142 10.60 -4.05 -18.58
CA PRO A 142 10.24 -2.80 -19.23
C PRO A 142 10.12 -2.91 -20.75
N ASP A 143 10.78 -3.91 -21.36
CA ASP A 143 10.70 -4.22 -22.79
C ASP A 143 10.69 -5.73 -23.01
N VAL A 144 9.72 -6.28 -23.76
CA VAL A 144 9.58 -7.73 -24.00
C VAL A 144 10.27 -8.09 -25.32
N THR A 145 11.59 -8.17 -25.30
CA THR A 145 12.40 -8.74 -26.36
C THR A 145 12.70 -10.22 -26.07
N GLU A 146 13.03 -10.98 -27.13
CA GLU A 146 13.48 -12.37 -26.95
C GLU A 146 14.70 -12.46 -26.04
N GLU A 147 15.65 -11.54 -26.17
CA GLU A 147 16.87 -11.47 -25.36
C GLU A 147 16.55 -11.21 -23.89
N MET A 148 15.63 -10.27 -23.59
CA MET A 148 15.18 -9.97 -22.24
C MET A 148 14.54 -11.18 -21.59
N LEU A 149 13.65 -11.88 -22.31
CA LEU A 149 13.02 -13.11 -21.82
C LEU A 149 14.03 -14.22 -21.57
N ASP A 150 15.00 -14.42 -22.44
CA ASP A 150 16.03 -15.42 -22.27
C ASP A 150 16.91 -15.13 -21.04
N VAL A 151 17.27 -13.88 -20.83
CA VAL A 151 18.04 -13.47 -19.64
C VAL A 151 17.22 -13.64 -18.36
N THR A 152 15.97 -13.19 -18.34
CA THR A 152 15.14 -13.21 -17.11
C THR A 152 14.67 -14.62 -16.77
N LEU A 153 14.23 -15.42 -17.72
CA LEU A 153 13.93 -16.86 -17.51
C LEU A 153 15.18 -17.63 -17.12
N GLY A 154 16.34 -17.29 -17.71
CA GLY A 154 17.64 -17.85 -17.33
C GLY A 154 17.97 -17.57 -15.86
N ILE A 155 17.80 -16.33 -15.40
CA ILE A 155 17.97 -15.93 -13.99
C ILE A 155 17.02 -16.72 -13.08
N MET A 156 15.74 -16.82 -13.43
CA MET A 156 14.77 -17.62 -12.66
C MET A 156 15.19 -19.11 -12.60
N ARG A 157 15.73 -19.64 -13.69
CA ARG A 157 16.23 -21.02 -13.72
C ARG A 157 17.47 -21.22 -12.85
N GLU A 158 18.41 -20.26 -12.84
CA GLU A 158 19.56 -20.27 -11.95
C GLU A 158 19.12 -20.22 -10.48
N THR A 159 18.18 -19.36 -10.15
CA THR A 159 17.57 -19.27 -8.81
C THR A 159 16.89 -20.57 -8.41
N ALA A 160 16.18 -21.22 -9.34
CA ALA A 160 15.37 -22.41 -9.04
C ALA A 160 16.23 -23.67 -8.76
N GLN A 161 17.39 -23.83 -9.39
CA GLN A 161 18.16 -25.08 -9.26
C GLN A 161 19.68 -24.92 -9.13
N ARG A 162 20.28 -23.75 -9.45
CA ARG A 162 21.72 -23.67 -9.69
C ARG A 162 22.47 -22.72 -8.76
N LEU A 163 21.91 -22.42 -7.58
CA LEU A 163 22.58 -21.57 -6.59
C LEU A 163 23.86 -22.24 -6.09
N THR A 164 24.95 -21.49 -6.01
CA THR A 164 26.26 -21.99 -5.55
C THR A 164 26.29 -22.19 -4.04
N LEU A 165 25.59 -21.35 -3.28
CA LEU A 165 25.53 -21.36 -1.82
C LEU A 165 26.94 -21.43 -1.21
N ALA A 166 27.80 -20.52 -1.67
CA ALA A 166 29.19 -20.45 -1.26
C ALA A 166 29.31 -20.03 0.22
N PRO A 167 30.14 -20.68 1.06
CA PRO A 167 30.25 -20.32 2.47
C PRO A 167 30.61 -18.85 2.70
N ASP A 168 31.51 -18.29 1.92
CA ASP A 168 31.95 -16.90 2.06
C ASP A 168 30.80 -15.91 1.73
N ALA A 169 29.96 -16.21 0.73
CA ALA A 169 28.80 -15.41 0.38
C ALA A 169 27.72 -15.50 1.48
N ILE A 170 27.49 -16.70 2.04
CA ILE A 170 26.58 -16.89 3.18
C ILE A 170 27.04 -16.05 4.38
N ASP A 171 28.34 -16.07 4.69
CA ASP A 171 28.87 -15.32 5.83
C ASP A 171 28.76 -13.80 5.66
N LYS A 172 28.90 -13.28 4.45
CA LYS A 172 28.65 -11.86 4.14
C LYS A 172 27.17 -11.51 4.29
N GLU A 173 26.28 -12.28 3.68
CA GLU A 173 24.84 -12.02 3.67
C GLU A 173 24.21 -12.15 5.06
N ARG A 174 24.82 -12.93 5.97
CA ARG A 174 24.45 -13.04 7.38
C ARG A 174 24.34 -11.66 8.05
N GLY A 175 25.30 -10.77 7.77
CA GLY A 175 25.27 -9.39 8.26
C GLY A 175 24.06 -8.60 7.76
N VAL A 176 23.68 -8.77 6.50
CA VAL A 176 22.50 -8.13 5.88
C VAL A 176 21.22 -8.62 6.54
N ILE A 177 21.04 -9.94 6.71
CA ILE A 177 19.85 -10.52 7.39
C ILE A 177 19.76 -10.03 8.83
N GLN A 178 20.86 -9.97 9.57
CA GLN A 178 20.85 -9.43 10.94
C GLN A 178 20.50 -7.93 10.96
N ALA A 179 20.96 -7.15 9.98
CA ALA A 179 20.57 -5.75 9.86
C ALA A 179 19.07 -5.60 9.60
N GLU A 180 18.52 -6.41 8.71
CA GLU A 180 17.08 -6.42 8.44
C GLU A 180 16.26 -6.84 9.67
N ARG A 181 16.70 -7.87 10.40
CA ARG A 181 16.05 -8.31 11.64
C ARG A 181 16.00 -7.17 12.67
N ARG A 182 17.11 -6.43 12.85
CA ARG A 182 17.13 -5.25 13.73
C ARG A 182 16.17 -4.17 13.23
N ALA A 183 16.18 -3.85 11.95
CA ALA A 183 15.29 -2.84 11.35
C ALA A 183 13.80 -3.16 11.55
N ARG A 184 13.44 -4.45 11.55
CA ARG A 184 12.07 -4.91 11.83
C ARG A 184 11.73 -4.96 13.31
N SER A 185 12.72 -4.96 14.22
CA SER A 185 12.51 -5.05 15.67
C SER A 185 12.02 -3.73 16.29
N ASN A 186 10.83 -3.30 15.88
CA ASN A 186 10.17 -2.11 16.43
C ASN A 186 9.03 -2.49 17.39
N PRO A 187 8.47 -1.55 18.19
CA PRO A 187 7.40 -1.84 19.14
C PRO A 187 6.17 -2.50 18.54
N ALA A 188 5.79 -2.13 17.31
CA ALA A 188 4.65 -2.72 16.63
C ALA A 188 4.90 -4.20 16.26
N PHE A 189 6.13 -4.54 15.87
CA PHE A 189 6.50 -5.92 15.59
C PHE A 189 6.56 -6.77 16.86
N LYS A 190 7.09 -6.23 17.98
CA LYS A 190 7.08 -6.91 19.28
C LYS A 190 5.65 -7.19 19.75
N ALA A 191 4.73 -6.23 19.57
CA ALA A 191 3.31 -6.45 19.88
C ALA A 191 2.65 -7.47 18.94
N PHE A 192 3.00 -7.48 17.66
CA PHE A 192 2.56 -8.51 16.72
C PHE A 192 3.01 -9.91 17.15
N LEU A 193 4.24 -10.07 17.63
CA LEU A 193 4.75 -11.34 18.14
C LEU A 193 3.97 -11.82 19.38
N ASP A 194 3.69 -10.93 20.32
CA ASP A 194 2.87 -11.25 21.50
C ASP A 194 1.44 -11.62 21.09
N GLN A 195 0.86 -10.91 20.11
CA GLN A 195 -0.46 -11.23 19.57
C GLN A 195 -0.47 -12.59 18.83
N LEU A 196 0.58 -12.88 18.05
CA LEU A 196 0.73 -14.16 17.37
C LEU A 196 0.80 -15.31 18.38
N ASP A 197 1.58 -15.15 19.47
CA ASP A 197 1.62 -16.13 20.56
C ASP A 197 0.27 -16.23 21.28
N PHE A 198 -0.43 -15.12 21.48
CA PHE A 198 -1.76 -15.12 22.08
C PHE A 198 -2.76 -15.96 21.28
N TYR A 199 -2.80 -15.81 19.95
CA TYR A 199 -3.75 -16.52 19.11
C TYR A 199 -3.27 -17.90 18.68
N ALA A 200 -1.98 -18.10 18.43
CA ALA A 200 -1.41 -19.31 17.86
C ALA A 200 -0.28 -19.96 18.69
N GLY A 201 -0.06 -19.56 19.94
CA GLY A 201 0.99 -20.12 20.80
C GLY A 201 0.87 -21.62 21.12
N HIS A 202 -0.26 -22.24 20.75
CA HIS A 202 -0.49 -23.68 20.79
C HIS A 202 -0.06 -24.39 19.50
N THR A 203 0.49 -23.67 18.53
CA THR A 203 0.97 -24.19 17.23
C THR A 203 2.45 -23.88 17.07
N ILE A 204 3.07 -24.32 15.97
CA ILE A 204 4.46 -23.99 15.66
C ILE A 204 4.61 -22.60 14.99
N LEU A 205 3.54 -21.89 14.65
CA LEU A 205 3.59 -20.62 13.91
C LEU A 205 4.47 -19.54 14.56
N PRO A 206 4.39 -19.28 15.88
CA PRO A 206 5.26 -18.29 16.52
C PRO A 206 6.75 -18.63 16.41
N ASP A 207 7.08 -19.90 16.25
CA ASP A 207 8.43 -20.40 16.07
C ASP A 207 8.91 -20.45 14.63
N ARG A 208 8.08 -20.07 13.67
CA ARG A 208 8.35 -20.14 12.22
C ARG A 208 8.26 -18.80 11.52
N LEU A 209 8.67 -17.74 12.20
CA LEU A 209 8.78 -16.42 11.54
C LEU A 209 9.85 -16.46 10.45
N PRO A 210 9.56 -15.97 9.24
CA PRO A 210 10.53 -16.00 8.14
C PRO A 210 11.87 -15.34 8.45
N ILE A 211 11.85 -14.26 9.27
CA ILE A 211 13.08 -13.55 9.64
C ILE A 211 14.03 -14.37 10.56
N GLY A 212 13.55 -15.46 11.15
CA GLY A 212 14.33 -16.31 12.04
C GLY A 212 14.74 -15.68 13.36
N THR A 213 15.74 -16.28 14.03
CA THR A 213 16.34 -15.77 15.25
C THR A 213 17.79 -15.43 15.05
N GLU A 214 18.35 -14.54 15.85
CA GLU A 214 19.77 -14.19 15.81
C GLU A 214 20.66 -15.45 15.88
N ALA A 215 20.39 -16.32 16.83
CA ALA A 215 21.18 -17.54 17.05
C ALA A 215 21.13 -18.51 15.86
N THR A 216 19.99 -18.68 15.22
CA THR A 216 19.85 -19.58 14.06
C THR A 216 20.49 -18.98 12.81
N ILE A 217 20.30 -17.66 12.55
CA ILE A 217 20.95 -16.94 11.47
C ILE A 217 22.47 -17.06 11.59
N ASP A 218 23.05 -16.91 12.80
CA ASP A 218 24.49 -16.99 13.04
C ASP A 218 25.06 -18.40 12.89
N SER A 219 24.25 -19.43 13.17
CA SER A 219 24.75 -20.81 13.19
C SER A 219 24.46 -21.63 11.94
N VAL A 220 23.56 -21.19 11.07
CA VAL A 220 23.17 -21.94 9.86
C VAL A 220 24.38 -22.13 8.92
N THR A 221 24.51 -23.34 8.37
CA THR A 221 25.65 -23.77 7.57
C THR A 221 25.31 -23.94 6.09
N ALA A 222 26.31 -23.88 5.23
CA ALA A 222 26.14 -24.13 3.79
C ALA A 222 25.58 -25.55 3.49
N GLU A 223 25.81 -26.54 4.36
CA GLU A 223 25.23 -27.86 4.23
C GLU A 223 23.72 -27.83 4.46
N GLN A 224 23.25 -27.12 5.50
CA GLN A 224 21.82 -26.96 5.78
C GLN A 224 21.10 -26.17 4.66
N PHE A 225 21.76 -25.16 4.08
CA PHE A 225 21.24 -24.47 2.88
C PHE A 225 21.06 -25.41 1.71
N ARG A 226 22.07 -26.24 1.39
CA ARG A 226 22.00 -27.20 0.28
C ARG A 226 20.95 -28.27 0.53
N ASP A 227 20.81 -28.76 1.78
CA ASP A 227 19.77 -29.73 2.14
C ASP A 227 18.38 -29.14 1.92
N PHE A 228 18.12 -27.94 2.44
CA PHE A 228 16.84 -27.25 2.28
C PHE A 228 16.54 -26.96 0.79
N TYR A 229 17.51 -26.39 0.07
CA TYR A 229 17.39 -26.06 -1.34
C TYR A 229 17.08 -27.28 -2.19
N THR A 230 17.87 -28.36 -2.08
CA THR A 230 17.67 -29.62 -2.82
C THR A 230 16.34 -30.27 -2.47
N ARG A 231 15.89 -30.14 -1.22
CA ARG A 231 14.66 -30.76 -0.74
C ARG A 231 13.42 -30.04 -1.25
N TYR A 232 13.42 -28.72 -1.25
CA TYR A 232 12.18 -27.94 -1.43
C TYR A 232 12.10 -27.17 -2.75
N TYR A 233 13.23 -26.81 -3.38
CA TYR A 233 13.22 -26.16 -4.70
C TYR A 233 13.13 -27.22 -5.78
N ARG A 234 11.91 -27.47 -6.22
CA ARG A 234 11.56 -28.58 -7.10
C ARG A 234 10.54 -28.14 -8.14
N PRO A 235 10.56 -28.72 -9.37
CA PRO A 235 9.63 -28.34 -10.41
C PRO A 235 8.17 -28.50 -9.99
N GLU A 236 7.79 -29.62 -9.34
CA GLU A 236 6.43 -29.89 -8.90
C GLU A 236 5.94 -28.97 -7.78
N LYS A 237 6.84 -28.19 -7.16
CA LYS A 237 6.53 -27.13 -6.17
C LYS A 237 6.65 -25.74 -6.75
N THR A 238 6.88 -25.63 -8.06
CA THR A 238 7.11 -24.35 -8.71
C THR A 238 5.93 -23.94 -9.59
N PHE A 239 5.56 -22.68 -9.50
CA PHE A 239 4.57 -22.05 -10.36
C PHE A 239 5.14 -20.81 -11.00
N ILE A 240 5.06 -20.70 -12.34
CA ILE A 240 5.48 -19.54 -13.10
C ILE A 240 4.26 -18.80 -13.63
N THR A 241 4.21 -17.50 -13.39
CA THR A 241 3.23 -16.60 -14.01
C THR A 241 3.96 -15.65 -14.94
N LEU A 242 3.55 -15.60 -16.21
CA LEU A 242 4.04 -14.65 -17.20
C LEU A 242 2.87 -13.94 -17.85
N VAL A 243 2.76 -12.65 -17.58
CA VAL A 243 1.71 -11.78 -18.15
C VAL A 243 2.41 -10.64 -18.87
N GLY A 244 2.02 -10.32 -20.11
CA GLY A 244 2.63 -9.22 -20.82
C GLY A 244 2.23 -9.15 -22.29
N ASP A 245 2.84 -8.22 -23.00
CA ASP A 245 2.66 -8.04 -24.44
C ASP A 245 3.47 -9.10 -25.22
N ILE A 246 3.06 -10.35 -25.04
CA ILE A 246 3.74 -11.54 -25.59
C ILE A 246 2.71 -12.58 -26.01
N GLU A 247 2.97 -13.22 -27.15
CA GLU A 247 2.13 -14.34 -27.61
C GLU A 247 2.27 -15.54 -26.67
N PRO A 248 1.14 -16.11 -26.18
CA PRO A 248 1.16 -17.18 -25.19
C PRO A 248 1.94 -18.42 -25.62
N GLU A 249 1.86 -18.82 -26.87
CA GLU A 249 2.56 -19.98 -27.41
C GLU A 249 4.08 -19.79 -27.34
N PHE A 250 4.57 -18.58 -27.66
CA PHE A 250 5.99 -18.24 -27.58
C PHE A 250 6.48 -18.20 -26.13
N ALA A 251 5.69 -17.63 -25.22
CA ALA A 251 6.00 -17.62 -23.80
C ALA A 251 6.11 -19.04 -23.22
N ILE A 252 5.20 -19.94 -23.61
CA ILE A 252 5.20 -21.35 -23.18
C ILE A 252 6.43 -22.08 -23.73
N GLU A 253 6.76 -21.88 -25.02
CA GLU A 253 7.98 -22.44 -25.63
C GLU A 253 9.24 -22.06 -24.85
N LYS A 254 9.34 -20.77 -24.45
CA LYS A 254 10.45 -20.28 -23.62
C LYS A 254 10.45 -20.90 -22.22
N ILE A 255 9.32 -20.99 -21.54
CA ILE A 255 9.22 -21.65 -20.23
C ILE A 255 9.65 -23.12 -20.35
N GLU A 256 9.18 -23.85 -21.37
CA GLU A 256 9.55 -25.24 -21.61
C GLU A 256 11.07 -25.37 -21.91
N ALA A 257 11.64 -24.47 -22.72
CA ALA A 257 13.08 -24.47 -23.04
C ALA A 257 13.98 -24.28 -21.82
N PHE A 258 13.59 -23.39 -20.89
CA PHE A 258 14.39 -23.11 -19.70
C PHE A 258 14.16 -24.08 -18.54
N PHE A 259 12.95 -24.64 -18.40
CA PHE A 259 12.56 -25.43 -17.21
C PHE A 259 12.24 -26.89 -17.50
N GLY A 260 12.08 -27.28 -18.77
CA GLY A 260 11.68 -28.65 -19.13
C GLY A 260 12.72 -29.74 -18.78
N ASP A 261 13.98 -29.40 -18.69
CA ASP A 261 15.08 -30.28 -18.29
C ASP A 261 15.33 -30.33 -16.77
N TRP A 262 14.56 -29.60 -15.99
CA TRP A 262 14.71 -29.57 -14.53
C TRP A 262 14.19 -30.89 -13.93
N GLU A 263 15.13 -31.74 -13.50
CA GLU A 263 14.81 -33.03 -12.89
C GLU A 263 14.49 -32.89 -11.40
N SER A 264 13.38 -33.48 -10.97
CA SER A 264 13.03 -33.56 -9.56
C SER A 264 13.92 -34.56 -8.83
N PRO A 265 14.49 -34.20 -7.67
CA PRO A 265 15.21 -35.16 -6.83
C PRO A 265 14.30 -36.33 -6.41
N ALA A 266 14.89 -37.52 -6.23
CA ALA A 266 14.12 -38.71 -5.86
C ALA A 266 13.46 -38.58 -4.48
N GLY A 267 12.20 -39.01 -4.38
CA GLY A 267 11.41 -39.05 -3.13
C GLY A 267 10.33 -37.96 -3.10
N SER A 268 9.20 -38.25 -2.49
CA SER A 268 8.13 -37.28 -2.20
C SER A 268 8.46 -36.51 -0.91
N ILE A 269 8.02 -35.24 -0.84
CA ILE A 269 8.11 -34.44 0.37
C ILE A 269 6.70 -34.15 0.85
N ALA A 270 6.43 -34.47 2.12
CA ALA A 270 5.20 -34.04 2.77
C ALA A 270 5.20 -32.51 2.93
N GLY A 271 4.10 -31.87 2.63
CA GLY A 271 3.89 -30.46 2.98
C GLY A 271 4.03 -30.25 4.48
N ALA A 272 4.38 -29.03 4.89
CA ALA A 272 4.29 -28.64 6.28
C ALA A 272 2.81 -28.63 6.70
N THR A 273 2.49 -29.26 7.82
CA THR A 273 1.14 -29.27 8.40
C THR A 273 1.21 -28.58 9.75
N VAL A 274 0.30 -27.65 10.00
CA VAL A 274 0.11 -27.05 11.32
C VAL A 274 -0.86 -27.94 12.09
N GLU A 275 -0.39 -28.56 13.18
CA GLU A 275 -1.30 -29.27 14.09
C GLU A 275 -2.11 -28.23 14.87
N ILE A 276 -3.44 -28.38 14.84
CA ILE A 276 -4.38 -27.45 15.45
C ILE A 276 -5.06 -28.15 16.63
N ASP A 277 -4.87 -27.62 17.86
CA ASP A 277 -5.68 -27.99 19.00
C ASP A 277 -7.00 -27.21 19.00
N SER A 278 -8.06 -27.80 18.48
CA SER A 278 -9.39 -27.18 18.41
C SER A 278 -9.93 -26.76 19.79
N ALA A 279 -9.51 -27.41 20.86
CA ALA A 279 -9.92 -27.05 22.23
C ALA A 279 -9.25 -25.72 22.64
N ALA A 280 -7.97 -25.54 22.32
CA ALA A 280 -7.24 -24.32 22.59
C ALA A 280 -7.82 -23.09 21.87
N ILE A 281 -8.35 -23.28 20.66
CA ILE A 281 -8.99 -22.20 19.86
C ILE A 281 -10.28 -21.71 20.52
N THR A 282 -11.04 -22.59 21.15
CA THR A 282 -12.37 -22.30 21.72
C THR A 282 -12.35 -21.93 23.21
N GLU A 283 -11.18 -21.77 23.83
CA GLU A 283 -11.05 -21.29 25.21
C GLU A 283 -11.13 -19.75 25.28
N ALA A 284 -11.82 -19.26 26.34
CA ALA A 284 -11.77 -17.82 26.65
C ALA A 284 -10.37 -17.44 27.15
N ARG A 285 -9.79 -16.41 26.54
CA ARG A 285 -8.45 -15.92 26.90
C ARG A 285 -8.45 -14.41 27.05
N THR A 286 -7.56 -13.93 27.93
CA THR A 286 -7.36 -12.48 28.12
C THR A 286 -5.88 -12.22 28.28
N ARG A 287 -5.36 -11.20 27.56
CA ARG A 287 -3.97 -10.75 27.67
C ARG A 287 -3.88 -9.25 27.52
N VAL A 288 -3.03 -8.63 28.35
CA VAL A 288 -2.61 -7.23 28.22
C VAL A 288 -1.12 -7.18 27.98
N TYR A 289 -0.74 -6.71 26.79
CA TYR A 289 0.64 -6.42 26.41
C TYR A 289 0.94 -4.95 26.69
N VAL A 290 2.08 -4.67 27.34
CA VAL A 290 2.47 -3.31 27.71
C VAL A 290 3.83 -2.98 27.08
N ASP A 291 3.87 -1.92 26.29
CA ASP A 291 5.07 -1.34 25.73
C ASP A 291 4.90 0.18 25.67
N PRO A 292 5.78 1.00 26.31
CA PRO A 292 5.61 2.46 26.40
C PRO A 292 5.50 3.16 25.04
N GLU A 293 5.97 2.52 23.99
CA GLU A 293 6.10 3.11 22.65
C GLU A 293 4.99 2.70 21.69
N ILE A 294 3.94 2.02 22.19
CA ILE A 294 2.86 1.52 21.33
C ILE A 294 1.55 2.29 21.56
N GLN A 295 0.75 2.42 20.51
CA GLN A 295 -0.60 2.96 20.64
C GLN A 295 -1.53 1.96 21.35
N THR A 296 -2.43 2.50 22.18
CA THR A 296 -3.39 1.66 22.90
C THR A 296 -4.51 1.18 21.98
N SER A 297 -4.70 -0.14 21.93
CA SER A 297 -5.83 -0.77 21.26
C SER A 297 -6.36 -1.98 22.06
N VAL A 298 -7.67 -2.20 21.96
CA VAL A 298 -8.36 -3.34 22.60
C VAL A 298 -9.10 -4.12 21.53
N SER A 299 -8.90 -5.44 21.48
CA SER A 299 -9.58 -6.35 20.58
C SER A 299 -10.47 -7.33 21.35
N VAL A 300 -11.68 -7.52 20.83
CA VAL A 300 -12.64 -8.55 21.26
C VAL A 300 -12.86 -9.47 20.08
N SER A 301 -12.47 -10.72 20.20
CA SER A 301 -12.50 -11.66 19.09
C SER A 301 -13.19 -12.97 19.46
N VAL A 302 -13.67 -13.67 18.43
CA VAL A 302 -14.05 -15.08 18.50
C VAL A 302 -13.29 -15.82 17.42
N MET A 303 -12.74 -16.99 17.81
CA MET A 303 -12.00 -17.87 16.91
C MET A 303 -12.81 -19.13 16.61
N LYS A 304 -12.69 -19.64 15.39
CA LYS A 304 -13.22 -20.91 14.94
C LYS A 304 -12.12 -21.66 14.20
N PRO A 305 -12.04 -23.00 14.33
CA PRO A 305 -11.11 -23.77 13.50
C PRO A 305 -11.30 -23.45 12.01
N TYR A 306 -10.21 -23.20 11.34
CA TYR A 306 -10.26 -23.02 9.89
C TYR A 306 -10.71 -24.32 9.20
N THR A 307 -11.52 -24.19 8.19
CA THR A 307 -11.90 -25.29 7.33
C THR A 307 -11.73 -24.85 5.91
N GLU A 308 -10.83 -25.48 5.20
CA GLU A 308 -10.63 -25.24 3.78
C GLU A 308 -11.93 -25.48 3.00
N LYS A 309 -12.26 -24.51 2.13
CA LYS A 309 -13.45 -24.56 1.28
C LYS A 309 -13.03 -24.36 -0.16
N MET A 310 -13.40 -25.30 -1.03
CA MET A 310 -13.22 -25.11 -2.45
C MET A 310 -13.89 -23.81 -2.92
N ASP A 311 -13.15 -22.96 -3.63
CA ASP A 311 -13.68 -21.75 -4.22
C ASP A 311 -14.81 -22.09 -5.21
N SER A 312 -16.00 -21.58 -4.93
CA SER A 312 -17.23 -21.87 -5.69
C SER A 312 -18.19 -20.70 -5.68
N ILE A 313 -19.19 -20.73 -6.54
CA ILE A 313 -20.26 -19.72 -6.57
C ILE A 313 -20.93 -19.60 -5.18
N ALA A 314 -21.17 -20.72 -4.51
CA ALA A 314 -21.79 -20.74 -3.18
C ALA A 314 -20.89 -20.08 -2.13
N VAL A 315 -19.61 -20.47 -2.06
CA VAL A 315 -18.65 -19.92 -1.09
C VAL A 315 -18.48 -18.42 -1.30
N ARG A 316 -18.34 -17.95 -2.55
CA ARG A 316 -18.24 -16.52 -2.83
C ARG A 316 -19.51 -15.71 -2.49
N LYS A 317 -20.69 -16.33 -2.65
CA LYS A 317 -21.96 -15.72 -2.21
C LYS A 317 -22.03 -15.58 -0.70
N ASP A 318 -21.70 -16.65 0.03
CA ASP A 318 -21.75 -16.66 1.49
C ASP A 318 -20.76 -15.66 2.09
N SER A 319 -19.50 -15.62 1.58
CA SER A 319 -18.49 -14.65 1.99
C SER A 319 -18.91 -13.19 1.70
N LEU A 320 -19.59 -12.95 0.58
CA LEU A 320 -20.13 -11.63 0.26
C LEU A 320 -21.21 -11.19 1.28
N ILE A 321 -22.15 -12.07 1.57
CA ILE A 321 -23.25 -11.79 2.51
C ILE A 321 -22.70 -11.49 3.91
N GLU A 322 -21.73 -12.28 4.37
CA GLU A 322 -21.06 -12.05 5.65
C GLU A 322 -20.28 -10.72 5.66
N GLY A 323 -19.54 -10.41 4.58
CA GLY A 323 -18.80 -9.16 4.42
C GLY A 323 -19.67 -7.91 4.44
N LEU A 324 -20.91 -7.97 3.94
CA LEU A 324 -21.86 -6.87 3.99
C LEU A 324 -22.26 -6.51 5.43
N GLY A 325 -22.46 -7.48 6.32
CA GLY A 325 -22.73 -7.25 7.74
C GLY A 325 -21.58 -6.50 8.42
N ASN A 326 -20.34 -6.94 8.18
CA ASN A 326 -19.14 -6.25 8.69
C ASN A 326 -19.03 -4.82 8.13
N SER A 327 -19.30 -4.61 6.85
CA SER A 327 -19.26 -3.28 6.22
C SER A 327 -20.27 -2.30 6.84
N MET A 328 -21.51 -2.77 7.11
CA MET A 328 -22.53 -1.94 7.77
C MET A 328 -22.14 -1.57 9.20
N LEU A 329 -21.57 -2.50 9.98
CA LEU A 329 -21.11 -2.17 11.33
C LEU A 329 -19.90 -1.23 11.29
N ASN A 330 -18.95 -1.44 10.39
CA ASN A 330 -17.81 -0.53 10.18
C ASN A 330 -18.29 0.89 9.83
N ARG A 331 -19.34 1.01 9.04
CA ARG A 331 -19.96 2.31 8.74
C ARG A 331 -20.50 2.98 9.98
N ARG A 332 -21.17 2.23 10.88
CA ARG A 332 -21.66 2.74 12.18
C ARG A 332 -20.52 3.18 13.09
N LEU A 333 -19.50 2.33 13.25
CA LEU A 333 -18.34 2.62 14.09
C LEU A 333 -17.58 3.85 13.59
N GLY A 334 -17.42 3.98 12.26
CA GLY A 334 -16.84 5.17 11.66
C GLY A 334 -17.63 6.47 11.91
N LYS A 335 -18.96 6.43 11.89
CA LYS A 335 -19.81 7.57 12.29
C LYS A 335 -19.64 7.90 13.78
N MET A 336 -19.61 6.89 14.65
CA MET A 336 -19.39 7.07 16.09
C MET A 336 -18.04 7.70 16.39
N ALA A 337 -16.95 7.25 15.73
CA ALA A 337 -15.59 7.77 15.92
C ALA A 337 -15.52 9.30 15.71
N ARG A 338 -16.29 9.82 14.77
CA ARG A 338 -16.35 11.26 14.44
C ARG A 338 -17.16 12.10 15.38
N THR A 339 -17.86 11.53 16.36
CA THR A 339 -18.60 12.31 17.35
C THR A 339 -17.70 12.79 18.49
N GLU A 340 -18.01 13.93 19.10
CA GLU A 340 -17.30 14.42 20.30
C GLU A 340 -17.41 13.43 21.47
N ALA A 341 -18.54 12.74 21.57
CA ALA A 341 -18.82 11.77 22.63
C ALA A 341 -18.05 10.45 22.50
N SER A 342 -17.37 10.22 21.38
CA SER A 342 -16.61 8.99 21.18
C SER A 342 -15.44 8.88 22.16
N ALA A 343 -15.36 7.75 22.87
CA ALA A 343 -14.21 7.40 23.68
C ALA A 343 -13.05 6.80 22.84
N PHE A 344 -13.36 6.23 21.68
CA PHE A 344 -12.34 5.69 20.77
C PHE A 344 -11.96 6.69 19.67
N ILE A 345 -10.76 6.53 19.15
CA ILE A 345 -10.20 7.26 18.00
C ILE A 345 -10.72 6.64 16.71
N THR A 346 -10.58 5.32 16.60
CA THR A 346 -11.10 4.49 15.52
C THR A 346 -11.61 3.17 16.08
N ALA A 347 -12.57 2.55 15.39
CA ALA A 347 -12.99 1.20 15.68
C ALA A 347 -13.39 0.49 14.38
N GLY A 348 -13.22 -0.83 14.34
CA GLY A 348 -13.60 -1.64 13.20
C GLY A 348 -13.84 -3.09 13.56
N VAL A 349 -14.64 -3.77 12.71
CA VAL A 349 -14.84 -5.22 12.76
C VAL A 349 -14.33 -5.86 11.47
N GLY A 350 -13.86 -7.09 11.57
CA GLY A 350 -13.38 -7.87 10.44
C GLY A 350 -13.48 -9.37 10.68
N LEU A 351 -13.51 -10.12 9.56
CA LEU A 351 -13.25 -11.54 9.53
C LEU A 351 -11.91 -11.77 8.83
N SER A 352 -11.05 -12.58 9.38
CA SER A 352 -9.77 -12.95 8.77
C SER A 352 -9.53 -14.44 8.88
N ASN A 353 -8.88 -15.00 7.84
CA ASN A 353 -8.21 -16.28 7.95
C ASN A 353 -6.85 -16.04 8.64
N PHE A 354 -6.62 -16.72 9.74
CA PHE A 354 -5.40 -16.60 10.51
C PHE A 354 -4.49 -17.79 10.20
N PHE A 355 -3.70 -17.66 9.14
CA PHE A 355 -2.69 -18.64 8.69
C PHE A 355 -3.21 -20.07 8.53
N ASP A 356 -4.44 -20.24 8.04
CA ASP A 356 -5.13 -21.53 7.90
C ASP A 356 -5.28 -22.35 9.22
N VAL A 357 -5.07 -21.68 10.35
CA VAL A 357 -5.30 -22.21 11.71
C VAL A 357 -6.71 -21.93 12.17
N ALA A 358 -7.17 -20.69 12.00
CA ALA A 358 -8.46 -20.25 12.48
C ALA A 358 -9.09 -19.16 11.62
N GLU A 359 -10.43 -19.14 11.58
CA GLU A 359 -11.21 -17.96 11.19
C GLU A 359 -11.40 -17.09 12.44
N ILE A 360 -11.03 -15.81 12.38
CA ILE A 360 -11.15 -14.87 13.49
C ILE A 360 -12.09 -13.74 13.12
N SER A 361 -13.23 -13.63 13.81
CA SER A 361 -14.04 -12.42 13.81
C SER A 361 -13.58 -11.52 14.94
N SER A 362 -13.17 -10.29 14.65
CA SER A 362 -12.61 -9.36 15.61
C SER A 362 -13.26 -7.98 15.56
N LEU A 363 -13.48 -7.38 16.73
CA LEU A 363 -13.71 -5.96 16.93
C LEU A 363 -12.44 -5.39 17.55
N THR A 364 -11.85 -4.39 16.91
CA THR A 364 -10.70 -3.66 17.46
C THR A 364 -11.07 -2.20 17.64
N VAL A 365 -10.77 -1.64 18.80
CA VAL A 365 -10.94 -0.23 19.15
C VAL A 365 -9.60 0.39 19.51
N ASN A 366 -9.26 1.53 18.91
CA ASN A 366 -8.07 2.31 19.23
C ASN A 366 -8.48 3.50 20.10
N ALA A 367 -7.79 3.71 21.20
CA ALA A 367 -8.15 4.70 22.20
C ALA A 367 -6.93 5.38 22.81
N GLN A 368 -7.16 6.47 23.54
CA GLN A 368 -6.17 7.01 24.46
C GLN A 368 -6.02 6.05 25.66
N PRO A 369 -4.81 5.91 26.23
CA PRO A 369 -4.56 4.96 27.32
C PRO A 369 -5.52 5.08 28.49
N GLU A 370 -5.92 6.30 28.87
CA GLU A 370 -6.83 6.60 29.97
C GLU A 370 -8.32 6.38 29.66
N LYS A 371 -8.66 6.07 28.40
CA LYS A 371 -10.05 5.90 27.91
C LYS A 371 -10.34 4.52 27.36
N TRP A 372 -9.41 3.59 27.48
CA TRP A 372 -9.52 2.26 26.86
C TRP A 372 -10.77 1.48 27.28
N ASP A 373 -11.18 1.59 28.55
CA ASP A 373 -12.35 0.90 29.10
C ASP A 373 -13.67 1.45 28.54
N ALA A 374 -13.79 2.77 28.47
CA ALA A 374 -14.93 3.43 27.84
C ALA A 374 -14.99 3.16 26.32
N ALA A 375 -13.83 3.10 25.66
CA ALA A 375 -13.72 2.77 24.24
C ALA A 375 -14.13 1.32 23.96
N LEU A 376 -13.65 0.37 24.76
CA LEU A 376 -14.07 -1.02 24.72
C LEU A 376 -15.60 -1.13 24.91
N ALA A 377 -16.14 -0.44 25.91
CA ALA A 377 -17.57 -0.48 26.19
C ALA A 377 -18.40 0.05 25.01
N GLN A 378 -18.01 1.18 24.41
CA GLN A 378 -18.72 1.74 23.26
C GLN A 378 -18.65 0.81 22.03
N GLY A 379 -17.47 0.22 21.73
CA GLY A 379 -17.32 -0.70 20.62
C GLY A 379 -18.08 -2.01 20.83
N GLU A 380 -18.01 -2.62 22.03
CA GLU A 380 -18.76 -3.83 22.38
C GLU A 380 -20.26 -3.61 22.32
N GLN A 381 -20.76 -2.51 22.86
CA GLN A 381 -22.19 -2.18 22.81
C GLN A 381 -22.67 -1.96 21.37
N ALA A 382 -21.87 -1.35 20.49
CA ALA A 382 -22.19 -1.20 19.07
C ALA A 382 -22.25 -2.56 18.36
N LEU A 383 -21.29 -3.46 18.63
CA LEU A 383 -21.30 -4.83 18.13
C LEU A 383 -22.53 -5.59 18.61
N ARG A 384 -22.78 -5.56 19.91
CA ARG A 384 -23.92 -6.27 20.52
C ARG A 384 -25.27 -5.70 20.04
N GLN A 385 -25.37 -4.37 19.84
CA GLN A 385 -26.55 -3.75 19.21
C GLN A 385 -26.80 -4.33 17.81
N ALA A 386 -25.74 -4.50 16.98
CA ALA A 386 -25.85 -5.12 15.67
C ALA A 386 -26.23 -6.61 15.76
N LEU A 387 -25.71 -7.35 16.74
CA LEU A 387 -26.05 -8.75 16.96
C LEU A 387 -27.51 -8.95 17.46
N GLU A 388 -28.00 -8.08 18.34
CA GLU A 388 -29.35 -8.18 18.91
C GLU A 388 -30.41 -7.65 17.93
N TYR A 389 -30.21 -6.47 17.37
CA TYR A 389 -31.23 -5.76 16.58
C TYR A 389 -30.99 -5.78 15.07
N GLY A 390 -29.81 -6.24 14.61
CA GLY A 390 -29.48 -6.28 13.19
C GLY A 390 -29.17 -4.90 12.60
N PHE A 391 -29.49 -4.77 11.33
CA PHE A 391 -29.24 -3.59 10.50
C PHE A 391 -30.55 -3.02 9.92
N SER A 392 -30.49 -1.85 9.29
CA SER A 392 -31.61 -1.26 8.58
C SER A 392 -31.56 -1.56 7.08
N GLN A 393 -32.69 -1.48 6.39
CA GLN A 393 -32.74 -1.63 4.94
C GLN A 393 -31.92 -0.55 4.22
N ALA A 394 -31.92 0.68 4.73
CA ALA A 394 -31.15 1.79 4.16
C ALA A 394 -29.63 1.54 4.23
N GLU A 395 -29.13 0.93 5.31
CA GLU A 395 -27.71 0.55 5.41
C GLU A 395 -27.36 -0.54 4.39
N LEU A 396 -28.21 -1.54 4.21
CA LEU A 396 -28.01 -2.58 3.21
C LEU A 396 -28.06 -2.01 1.79
N ASP A 397 -29.02 -1.15 1.48
CA ASP A 397 -29.16 -0.52 0.17
C ASP A 397 -27.92 0.33 -0.19
N GLU A 398 -27.36 1.08 0.79
CA GLU A 398 -26.09 1.83 0.62
C GLU A 398 -24.95 0.88 0.20
N GLN A 399 -24.79 -0.26 0.89
CA GLN A 399 -23.72 -1.21 0.60
C GLN A 399 -23.92 -1.93 -0.75
N ILE A 400 -25.15 -2.32 -1.06
CA ILE A 400 -25.49 -2.95 -2.35
C ILE A 400 -25.23 -1.97 -3.51
N ALA A 401 -25.63 -0.71 -3.38
CA ALA A 401 -25.40 0.30 -4.41
C ALA A 401 -23.90 0.50 -4.67
N ASN A 402 -23.08 0.59 -3.61
CA ASN A 402 -21.64 0.73 -3.72
C ASN A 402 -20.98 -0.49 -4.37
N LEU A 403 -21.41 -1.70 -4.00
CA LEU A 403 -20.89 -2.94 -4.56
C LEU A 403 -21.24 -3.07 -6.05
N GLU A 404 -22.49 -2.80 -6.42
CA GLU A 404 -22.95 -2.87 -7.81
C GLU A 404 -22.15 -1.91 -8.69
N ASN A 405 -22.04 -0.64 -8.28
CA ASN A 405 -21.22 0.35 -8.97
C ASN A 405 -19.76 -0.12 -9.10
N SER A 406 -19.17 -0.66 -8.03
CA SER A 406 -17.79 -1.17 -8.07
C SER A 406 -17.61 -2.32 -9.08
N LEU A 407 -18.58 -3.24 -9.16
CA LEU A 407 -18.56 -4.33 -10.13
C LEU A 407 -18.74 -3.84 -11.57
N GLU A 408 -19.64 -2.89 -11.79
CA GLU A 408 -19.85 -2.28 -13.11
C GLU A 408 -18.61 -1.54 -13.60
N VAL A 409 -18.01 -0.70 -12.75
CA VAL A 409 -16.74 -0.01 -13.06
C VAL A 409 -15.62 -1.02 -13.32
N SER A 410 -15.53 -2.11 -12.53
CA SER A 410 -14.53 -3.16 -12.78
C SER A 410 -14.69 -3.82 -14.14
N VAL A 411 -15.92 -3.97 -14.64
CA VAL A 411 -16.18 -4.46 -16.01
C VAL A 411 -15.68 -3.44 -17.04
N GLN A 412 -16.03 -2.18 -16.87
CA GLN A 412 -15.70 -1.12 -17.82
C GLN A 412 -14.20 -0.85 -17.92
N THR A 413 -13.49 -0.92 -16.79
CA THR A 413 -12.03 -0.71 -16.73
C THR A 413 -11.21 -1.97 -17.05
N SER A 414 -11.87 -3.11 -17.28
CA SER A 414 -11.19 -4.40 -17.47
C SER A 414 -10.28 -4.50 -18.70
N PRO A 415 -10.53 -3.82 -19.82
CA PRO A 415 -9.66 -3.92 -21.00
C PRO A 415 -8.25 -3.32 -20.75
N THR A 416 -8.16 -2.24 -19.99
CA THR A 416 -6.91 -1.52 -19.71
C THR A 416 -6.28 -1.87 -18.35
N ARG A 417 -6.52 -3.08 -17.83
CA ARG A 417 -5.87 -3.53 -16.58
C ARG A 417 -4.37 -3.73 -16.79
N ARG A 418 -3.58 -3.13 -15.89
CA ARG A 418 -2.12 -3.17 -16.01
C ARG A 418 -1.53 -4.56 -15.76
N THR A 419 -0.54 -4.92 -16.55
CA THR A 419 0.21 -6.18 -16.54
C THR A 419 0.67 -6.61 -15.15
N PRO A 420 1.34 -5.79 -14.32
CA PRO A 420 1.77 -6.22 -12.99
C PRO A 420 0.61 -6.58 -12.04
N ARG A 421 -0.53 -5.91 -12.19
CA ARG A 421 -1.72 -6.21 -11.38
C ARG A 421 -2.33 -7.56 -11.74
N LEU A 422 -2.38 -7.87 -13.03
CA LEU A 422 -2.90 -9.15 -13.51
C LEU A 422 -1.99 -10.31 -13.10
N ALA A 423 -0.67 -10.15 -13.23
CA ALA A 423 0.30 -11.17 -12.82
C ALA A 423 0.17 -11.50 -11.33
N ARG A 424 0.13 -10.47 -10.45
CA ARG A 424 -0.08 -10.67 -9.02
C ARG A 424 -1.45 -11.27 -8.69
N GLN A 425 -2.51 -10.91 -9.44
CA GLN A 425 -3.84 -11.54 -9.27
C GLN A 425 -3.81 -13.03 -9.59
N ILE A 426 -3.14 -13.44 -10.65
CA ILE A 426 -3.03 -14.87 -11.05
C ILE A 426 -2.19 -15.62 -10.02
N MET A 427 -1.03 -15.07 -9.61
CA MET A 427 -0.18 -15.67 -8.60
C MET A 427 -0.90 -15.79 -7.25
N GLY A 428 -1.58 -14.74 -6.80
CA GLY A 428 -2.33 -14.75 -5.54
C GLY A 428 -3.52 -15.70 -5.56
N ALA A 429 -4.17 -15.89 -6.73
CA ALA A 429 -5.23 -16.88 -6.87
C ALA A 429 -4.68 -18.32 -6.78
N PHE A 430 -3.49 -18.55 -7.31
CA PHE A 430 -2.81 -19.84 -7.18
C PHE A 430 -2.42 -20.09 -5.71
N SER A 431 -1.85 -19.08 -5.02
CA SER A 431 -1.50 -19.17 -3.59
C SER A 431 -2.70 -19.46 -2.69
N GLY A 432 -3.84 -18.86 -2.99
CA GLY A 432 -5.08 -19.03 -2.22
C GLY A 432 -6.01 -20.10 -2.78
N GLU A 433 -5.53 -20.98 -3.66
CA GLU A 433 -6.32 -22.06 -4.28
C GLU A 433 -7.67 -21.60 -4.84
N SER A 434 -7.68 -20.41 -5.43
CA SER A 434 -8.88 -19.76 -5.92
C SER A 434 -8.91 -19.64 -7.45
N VAL A 435 -10.09 -19.38 -8.02
CA VAL A 435 -10.28 -19.28 -9.46
C VAL A 435 -10.21 -17.85 -9.93
N VAL A 436 -9.32 -17.55 -10.89
CA VAL A 436 -9.34 -16.25 -11.57
C VAL A 436 -10.54 -16.20 -12.50
N THR A 437 -11.48 -15.31 -12.20
CA THR A 437 -12.67 -15.06 -13.01
C THR A 437 -12.62 -13.69 -13.65
N THR A 438 -13.29 -13.50 -14.79
CA THR A 438 -13.39 -12.17 -15.42
C THR A 438 -14.29 -11.22 -14.59
N PRO A 439 -14.10 -9.91 -14.64
CA PRO A 439 -15.01 -8.92 -14.05
C PRO A 439 -16.46 -9.10 -14.53
N GLN A 440 -16.66 -9.39 -15.81
CA GLN A 440 -17.99 -9.67 -16.40
C GLN A 440 -18.67 -10.87 -15.73
N SER A 441 -17.91 -11.93 -15.47
CA SER A 441 -18.40 -13.12 -14.76
C SER A 441 -18.71 -12.80 -13.30
N GLY A 442 -17.92 -11.92 -12.66
CA GLY A 442 -18.17 -11.42 -11.32
C GLY A 442 -19.48 -10.64 -11.21
N LEU A 443 -19.71 -9.68 -12.10
CA LEU A 443 -20.95 -8.90 -12.14
C LEU A 443 -22.17 -9.79 -12.43
N LYS A 444 -22.08 -10.68 -13.42
CA LYS A 444 -23.15 -11.63 -13.74
C LYS A 444 -23.49 -12.54 -12.56
N ARG A 445 -22.49 -13.03 -11.86
CA ARG A 445 -22.66 -13.86 -10.66
C ARG A 445 -23.38 -13.08 -9.57
N PHE A 446 -22.94 -11.85 -9.25
CA PHE A 446 -23.62 -10.98 -8.30
C PHE A 446 -25.08 -10.77 -8.68
N GLN A 447 -25.37 -10.41 -9.93
CA GLN A 447 -26.73 -10.21 -10.41
C GLN A 447 -27.60 -11.45 -10.27
N SER A 448 -27.03 -12.65 -10.41
CA SER A 448 -27.77 -13.93 -10.35
C SER A 448 -28.33 -14.23 -8.95
N TYR A 449 -27.66 -13.74 -7.89
CA TYR A 449 -28.09 -13.97 -6.51
C TYR A 449 -28.39 -12.69 -5.71
N LYS A 450 -28.41 -11.52 -6.37
CA LYS A 450 -28.69 -10.21 -5.72
C LYS A 450 -30.04 -10.24 -4.95
N ALA A 451 -31.04 -10.95 -5.48
CA ALA A 451 -32.34 -11.07 -4.82
C ALA A 451 -32.30 -11.89 -3.51
N ASP A 452 -31.26 -12.72 -3.32
CA ASP A 452 -31.06 -13.51 -2.11
C ASP A 452 -30.36 -12.69 -1.00
N ILE A 453 -29.77 -11.55 -1.36
CA ILE A 453 -29.10 -10.63 -0.42
C ILE A 453 -30.18 -9.82 0.28
N THR A 454 -30.80 -10.41 1.26
CA THR A 454 -31.85 -9.77 2.08
C THR A 454 -31.28 -9.31 3.40
N LEU A 455 -31.93 -8.36 4.04
CA LEU A 455 -31.55 -7.87 5.37
C LEU A 455 -31.46 -9.00 6.40
N ASP A 456 -32.42 -9.94 6.35
CA ASP A 456 -32.44 -11.13 7.22
C ASP A 456 -31.23 -12.03 6.95
N ALA A 457 -30.92 -12.34 5.68
CA ALA A 457 -29.78 -13.18 5.32
C ALA A 457 -28.45 -12.57 5.78
N VAL A 458 -28.26 -11.26 5.59
CA VAL A 458 -27.04 -10.57 6.01
C VAL A 458 -26.94 -10.52 7.55
N THR A 459 -28.03 -10.24 8.24
CA THR A 459 -28.06 -10.22 9.71
C THR A 459 -27.78 -11.61 10.29
N GLU A 460 -28.30 -12.67 9.67
CA GLU A 460 -28.10 -14.05 10.11
C GLU A 460 -26.66 -14.50 9.88
N ALA A 461 -26.06 -14.21 8.71
CA ALA A 461 -24.67 -14.49 8.41
C ALA A 461 -23.72 -13.71 9.37
N PHE A 462 -23.99 -12.44 9.62
CA PHE A 462 -23.24 -11.64 10.59
C PHE A 462 -23.29 -12.27 11.99
N ARG A 463 -24.45 -12.68 12.48
CA ARG A 463 -24.61 -13.39 13.77
C ARG A 463 -23.84 -14.72 13.78
N ALA A 464 -23.86 -15.46 12.67
CA ALA A 464 -23.13 -16.71 12.54
C ALA A 464 -21.62 -16.48 12.61
N GLY A 465 -21.08 -15.41 12.00
CA GLY A 465 -19.66 -15.01 12.11
C GLY A 465 -19.21 -14.83 13.56
N TRP A 466 -20.07 -14.26 14.41
CA TRP A 466 -19.81 -14.01 15.84
C TRP A 466 -20.30 -15.12 16.79
N ALA A 467 -20.72 -16.28 16.26
CA ALA A 467 -21.16 -17.37 17.10
C ALA A 467 -20.02 -17.87 18.00
N GLY A 468 -20.30 -18.05 19.30
CA GLY A 468 -19.31 -18.46 20.30
C GLY A 468 -18.75 -17.30 21.14
N LEU A 469 -18.88 -16.04 20.73
CA LEU A 469 -18.38 -14.88 21.47
C LEU A 469 -18.84 -14.84 22.94
N GLY A 470 -20.06 -15.29 23.21
CA GLY A 470 -20.61 -15.33 24.58
C GLY A 470 -19.95 -16.37 25.49
N ALA A 471 -19.40 -17.44 24.93
CA ALA A 471 -18.82 -18.57 25.65
C ALA A 471 -17.27 -18.48 25.73
N ALA A 472 -16.63 -18.07 24.66
CA ALA A 472 -15.16 -18.09 24.53
C ALA A 472 -14.62 -16.77 23.90
N PRO A 473 -14.81 -15.61 24.56
CA PRO A 473 -14.22 -14.37 24.05
C PRO A 473 -12.69 -14.42 24.16
N GLN A 474 -12.02 -13.94 23.11
CA GLN A 474 -10.59 -13.69 23.12
C GLN A 474 -10.40 -12.17 23.32
N LEU A 475 -9.84 -11.77 24.45
CA LEU A 475 -9.62 -10.37 24.80
C LEU A 475 -8.12 -10.08 24.75
N TYR A 476 -7.72 -9.23 23.82
CA TYR A 476 -6.33 -8.81 23.68
C TYR A 476 -6.25 -7.29 23.75
N MET A 477 -5.31 -6.79 24.54
CA MET A 477 -5.04 -5.36 24.61
C MET A 477 -3.55 -5.12 24.52
N GLN A 478 -3.16 -4.16 23.71
CA GLN A 478 -1.86 -3.53 23.78
C GLN A 478 -2.00 -2.11 24.27
N THR A 479 -1.04 -1.63 25.08
CA THR A 479 -1.10 -0.28 25.68
C THR A 479 0.26 0.25 26.05
N SER A 480 0.42 1.60 25.96
CA SER A 480 1.63 2.29 26.42
C SER A 480 1.74 2.41 27.94
N THR A 481 0.64 2.20 28.67
CA THR A 481 0.60 2.43 30.12
C THR A 481 0.16 1.16 30.84
N PRO A 482 0.91 0.70 31.87
CA PRO A 482 0.50 -0.44 32.68
C PRO A 482 -0.87 -0.24 33.33
N ILE A 483 -1.71 -1.28 33.27
CA ILE A 483 -3.03 -1.28 33.88
C ILE A 483 -2.97 -2.06 35.20
N GLU A 484 -3.39 -1.44 36.29
CA GLU A 484 -3.51 -2.13 37.57
C GLU A 484 -4.57 -3.25 37.46
N GLY A 485 -4.14 -4.48 37.74
CA GLY A 485 -4.95 -5.68 37.59
C GLY A 485 -4.83 -6.38 36.23
N GLY A 486 -4.17 -5.75 35.21
CA GLY A 486 -3.84 -6.36 33.93
C GLY A 486 -5.01 -7.09 33.26
N ASP A 487 -4.80 -8.37 32.93
CA ASP A 487 -5.78 -9.25 32.26
C ASP A 487 -7.12 -9.33 32.98
N ILE A 488 -7.09 -9.36 34.31
CA ILE A 488 -8.32 -9.42 35.16
C ILE A 488 -9.14 -8.15 34.93
N LYS A 489 -8.48 -6.98 34.92
CA LYS A 489 -9.15 -5.70 34.74
C LYS A 489 -9.78 -5.56 33.34
N LEU A 490 -9.11 -6.07 32.30
CA LEU A 490 -9.65 -6.13 30.95
C LEU A 490 -10.91 -7.01 30.89
N ALA A 491 -10.86 -8.20 31.50
CA ALA A 491 -12.00 -9.11 31.58
C ALA A 491 -13.17 -8.50 32.35
N GLU A 492 -12.92 -7.80 33.48
CA GLU A 492 -13.94 -7.09 34.27
C GLU A 492 -14.59 -5.96 33.46
N ALA A 493 -13.81 -5.17 32.69
CA ALA A 493 -14.34 -4.09 31.85
C ALA A 493 -15.25 -4.64 30.74
N TYR A 494 -14.86 -5.72 30.10
CA TYR A 494 -15.68 -6.39 29.11
C TYR A 494 -16.99 -6.94 29.73
N ALA A 495 -16.90 -7.59 30.90
CA ALA A 495 -18.08 -8.08 31.61
C ALA A 495 -19.03 -6.95 32.03
N ALA A 496 -18.48 -5.81 32.48
CA ALA A 496 -19.24 -4.62 32.84
C ALA A 496 -19.98 -4.02 31.64
N SER A 497 -19.33 -3.97 30.46
CA SER A 497 -19.99 -3.53 29.21
C SER A 497 -21.15 -4.44 28.85
N LYS A 498 -20.94 -5.76 28.87
CA LYS A 498 -22.00 -6.74 28.56
C LYS A 498 -23.22 -6.65 29.47
N ALA A 499 -23.06 -6.16 30.70
CA ALA A 499 -24.17 -5.99 31.64
C ALA A 499 -25.05 -4.75 31.33
N GLN A 500 -24.58 -3.84 30.51
CA GLN A 500 -25.36 -2.65 30.11
C GLN A 500 -26.40 -3.02 29.03
N PRO A 501 -27.62 -2.52 29.11
CA PRO A 501 -28.60 -2.72 28.04
C PRO A 501 -28.17 -1.96 26.76
N VAL A 502 -28.54 -2.51 25.61
CA VAL A 502 -28.44 -1.81 24.32
C VAL A 502 -29.83 -1.62 23.74
N GLU A 503 -30.05 -0.57 22.98
CA GLU A 503 -31.34 -0.23 22.39
C GLU A 503 -31.24 -0.29 20.86
N ALA A 504 -32.36 -0.53 20.18
CA ALA A 504 -32.43 -0.46 18.72
C ALA A 504 -32.10 0.95 18.23
N ARG A 505 -31.38 1.01 17.09
CA ARG A 505 -31.03 2.30 16.47
C ARG A 505 -32.25 2.93 15.81
N ALA A 506 -32.35 4.25 15.90
CA ALA A 506 -33.33 5.00 15.15
C ALA A 506 -32.98 5.02 13.64
N GLU A 507 -34.00 5.03 12.79
CA GLU A 507 -33.81 5.21 11.35
C GLU A 507 -33.25 6.61 11.03
N GLU A 508 -32.31 6.67 10.08
CA GLU A 508 -31.72 7.92 9.59
C GLU A 508 -32.59 8.48 8.43
N ALA A 509 -32.67 9.80 8.34
CA ALA A 509 -33.40 10.46 7.26
C ALA A 509 -32.63 10.34 5.92
N VAL A 510 -33.38 10.26 4.83
CA VAL A 510 -32.82 10.34 3.48
C VAL A 510 -32.40 11.80 3.21
N LEU A 511 -31.15 11.95 2.74
CA LEU A 511 -30.54 13.24 2.44
C LEU A 511 -30.40 13.43 0.93
N GLU A 512 -30.56 14.67 0.44
CA GLU A 512 -30.29 15.05 -0.93
C GLU A 512 -29.07 15.98 -1.02
N PHE A 513 -28.34 15.93 -2.14
CA PHE A 513 -27.15 16.77 -2.35
C PHE A 513 -27.57 18.23 -2.54
N ALA A 514 -27.16 19.09 -1.62
CA ALA A 514 -27.61 20.49 -1.54
C ALA A 514 -26.87 21.44 -2.51
N TYR A 515 -25.83 20.97 -3.24
CA TYR A 515 -25.02 21.79 -4.15
C TYR A 515 -25.18 21.35 -5.60
N SER A 516 -26.40 21.47 -6.11
CA SER A 516 -26.75 21.09 -7.49
C SER A 516 -26.72 22.24 -8.47
N ASP A 517 -26.81 23.50 -8.00
CA ASP A 517 -26.91 24.72 -8.77
C ASP A 517 -25.91 25.78 -8.26
N PHE A 518 -25.01 26.25 -9.14
CA PHE A 518 -23.98 27.26 -8.87
C PHE A 518 -24.28 28.61 -9.56
N GLY A 519 -25.43 28.73 -10.22
CA GLY A 519 -25.86 29.90 -10.99
C GLY A 519 -25.79 29.67 -12.50
N PRO A 520 -25.87 30.74 -13.30
CA PRO A 520 -25.77 30.65 -14.76
C PRO A 520 -24.45 30.02 -15.20
N ALA A 521 -24.52 29.12 -16.16
CA ALA A 521 -23.34 28.49 -16.74
C ALA A 521 -22.33 29.53 -17.26
N GLY A 522 -21.05 29.36 -16.95
CA GLY A 522 -19.99 30.23 -17.39
C GLY A 522 -19.76 30.20 -18.90
N THR A 523 -19.29 31.29 -19.46
CA THR A 523 -18.98 31.41 -20.90
C THR A 523 -17.49 31.18 -21.12
N VAL A 524 -17.14 30.45 -22.17
CA VAL A 524 -15.75 30.30 -22.62
C VAL A 524 -15.26 31.62 -23.24
N ALA A 525 -14.17 32.16 -22.69
CA ALA A 525 -13.53 33.37 -23.19
C ALA A 525 -12.43 33.05 -24.22
N GLN A 526 -11.70 31.94 -24.03
CA GLN A 526 -10.59 31.54 -24.91
C GLN A 526 -10.47 30.01 -24.94
N ARG A 527 -10.09 29.49 -26.10
CA ARG A 527 -9.76 28.08 -26.32
C ARG A 527 -8.50 28.00 -27.18
N ASP A 528 -7.46 27.34 -26.65
CA ASP A 528 -6.18 27.13 -27.32
C ASP A 528 -5.85 25.62 -27.33
N ARG A 529 -4.88 25.22 -28.16
CA ARG A 529 -4.40 23.86 -28.24
C ARG A 529 -2.88 23.80 -28.17
N ILE A 530 -2.35 22.83 -27.45
CA ILE A 530 -0.96 22.41 -27.49
C ILE A 530 -0.87 21.21 -28.41
N GLU A 531 -0.62 21.48 -29.72
CA GLU A 531 -0.75 20.51 -30.80
C GLU A 531 0.12 19.26 -30.61
N ASP A 532 1.39 19.44 -30.24
CA ASP A 532 2.36 18.35 -30.05
C ASP A 532 2.07 17.46 -28.81
N LEU A 533 1.27 17.95 -27.87
CA LEU A 533 0.85 17.19 -26.70
C LEU A 533 -0.60 16.70 -26.80
N ASP A 534 -1.28 17.08 -27.87
CA ASP A 534 -2.71 16.78 -28.03
C ASP A 534 -3.52 17.19 -26.79
N ALA A 535 -3.31 18.42 -26.30
CA ALA A 535 -3.95 18.97 -25.12
C ALA A 535 -4.70 20.26 -25.44
N THR A 536 -5.89 20.43 -24.88
CA THR A 536 -6.74 21.61 -25.07
C THR A 536 -6.75 22.45 -23.79
N LEU A 537 -6.60 23.77 -23.96
CA LEU A 537 -6.62 24.77 -22.89
C LEU A 537 -7.85 25.67 -23.05
N VAL A 538 -8.62 25.84 -21.97
CA VAL A 538 -9.83 26.68 -21.99
C VAL A 538 -9.76 27.67 -20.83
N THR A 539 -10.07 28.94 -21.11
CA THR A 539 -10.25 29.98 -20.09
C THR A 539 -11.71 30.48 -20.14
N PHE A 540 -12.36 30.52 -18.98
CA PHE A 540 -13.71 31.04 -18.82
C PHE A 540 -13.68 32.56 -18.51
N GLU A 541 -14.78 33.29 -18.79
CA GLU A 541 -14.90 34.74 -18.50
C GLU A 541 -14.70 35.09 -17.02
N ASN A 542 -14.93 34.12 -16.13
CA ASN A 542 -14.67 34.27 -14.68
C ASN A 542 -13.21 33.98 -14.27
N ASN A 543 -12.29 33.83 -15.25
CA ASN A 543 -10.86 33.50 -15.11
C ASN A 543 -10.58 32.08 -14.59
N VAL A 544 -11.53 31.16 -14.51
CA VAL A 544 -11.26 29.74 -14.30
C VAL A 544 -10.59 29.16 -15.54
N ARG A 545 -9.52 28.40 -15.34
CA ARG A 545 -8.77 27.72 -16.39
C ARG A 545 -9.01 26.23 -16.36
N LEU A 546 -9.07 25.61 -17.54
CA LEU A 546 -9.19 24.17 -17.72
C LEU A 546 -8.10 23.70 -18.69
N ASN A 547 -7.27 22.77 -18.26
CA ASN A 547 -6.30 22.04 -19.06
C ASN A 547 -6.83 20.62 -19.23
N MET A 548 -6.96 20.12 -20.45
CA MET A 548 -7.51 18.79 -20.66
C MET A 548 -6.77 18.02 -21.75
N LYS A 549 -6.69 16.70 -21.54
CA LYS A 549 -6.14 15.75 -22.51
C LYS A 549 -6.99 14.49 -22.51
N LYS A 550 -7.50 14.12 -23.68
CA LYS A 550 -8.11 12.82 -23.88
C LYS A 550 -7.04 11.74 -24.00
N THR A 551 -7.23 10.63 -23.30
CA THR A 551 -6.36 9.45 -23.36
C THR A 551 -7.22 8.18 -23.37
N ASP A 552 -6.65 7.07 -23.82
CA ASP A 552 -7.19 5.72 -23.83
C ASP A 552 -6.39 4.73 -22.96
N PHE A 553 -5.54 5.25 -22.06
CA PHE A 553 -4.69 4.43 -21.19
C PHE A 553 -5.46 3.72 -20.07
N GLU A 554 -6.58 4.28 -19.67
CA GLU A 554 -7.47 3.73 -18.63
C GLU A 554 -8.93 3.92 -19.10
N ASP A 555 -9.56 2.87 -19.59
CA ASP A 555 -10.96 2.90 -20.03
C ASP A 555 -11.89 3.33 -18.88
N ASN A 556 -12.86 4.17 -19.19
CA ASN A 556 -13.87 4.65 -18.25
C ASN A 556 -13.30 5.36 -16.99
N VAL A 557 -12.07 5.89 -17.06
CA VAL A 557 -11.42 6.61 -15.94
C VAL A 557 -11.10 8.04 -16.37
N ILE A 558 -11.54 8.99 -15.54
CA ILE A 558 -11.21 10.42 -15.68
C ILE A 558 -10.53 10.87 -14.39
N ARG A 559 -9.33 11.43 -14.51
CA ARG A 559 -8.58 12.01 -13.38
C ARG A 559 -8.71 13.53 -13.39
N LEU A 560 -9.00 14.12 -12.24
CA LEU A 560 -9.21 15.56 -12.08
C LEU A 560 -8.37 16.12 -10.94
N SER A 561 -7.87 17.34 -11.17
CA SER A 561 -7.22 18.15 -10.12
C SER A 561 -7.59 19.60 -10.31
N ALA A 562 -8.01 20.29 -9.26
CA ALA A 562 -8.24 21.73 -9.24
C ALA A 562 -7.27 22.37 -8.24
N ARG A 563 -6.42 23.27 -8.71
CA ARG A 563 -5.51 24.08 -7.92
C ARG A 563 -6.21 25.40 -7.59
N ILE A 564 -6.25 25.78 -6.31
CA ILE A 564 -7.06 26.91 -5.83
C ILE A 564 -6.21 27.75 -4.89
N GLY A 565 -6.14 29.05 -5.14
CA GLY A 565 -5.57 30.05 -4.24
C GLY A 565 -4.15 29.75 -3.76
N ALA A 566 -3.91 29.97 -2.47
CA ALA A 566 -2.61 29.82 -1.82
C ALA A 566 -2.44 28.47 -1.13
N GLY A 567 -1.24 28.24 -0.60
CA GLY A 567 -0.84 27.05 0.14
C GLY A 567 -0.08 27.39 1.43
N THR A 568 0.70 26.43 1.94
CA THR A 568 1.36 26.52 3.25
C THR A 568 2.31 27.70 3.41
N LEU A 569 2.89 28.26 2.32
CA LEU A 569 3.76 29.44 2.41
C LEU A 569 3.02 30.71 2.82
N SER A 570 1.69 30.76 2.72
CA SER A 570 0.90 31.89 3.22
C SER A 570 0.33 31.62 4.62
N ALA A 571 0.62 30.46 5.21
CA ALA A 571 0.12 30.10 6.52
C ALA A 571 0.77 30.93 7.63
N PRO A 572 0.04 31.35 8.68
CA PRO A 572 0.55 32.17 9.77
C PRO A 572 1.33 31.33 10.81
N VAL A 573 2.37 30.62 10.37
CA VAL A 573 3.10 29.64 11.22
C VAL A 573 3.92 30.31 12.33
N ASP A 574 4.25 31.57 12.20
CA ASP A 574 4.93 32.35 13.27
C ASP A 574 4.01 32.60 14.47
N GLU A 575 2.69 32.70 14.22
CA GLU A 575 1.66 32.89 15.24
C GLU A 575 1.08 31.57 15.74
N ALA A 576 0.99 30.58 14.86
CA ALA A 576 0.42 29.27 15.12
C ALA A 576 1.23 28.16 14.43
N PRO A 577 2.31 27.64 15.04
CA PRO A 577 3.18 26.64 14.40
C PRO A 577 2.46 25.38 13.97
N GLY A 578 1.43 24.94 14.69
CA GLY A 578 0.59 23.80 14.36
C GLY A 578 -0.44 24.01 13.23
N PHE A 579 -0.53 25.25 12.69
CA PHE A 579 -1.55 25.64 11.72
C PHE A 579 -1.64 24.71 10.51
N THR A 580 -0.52 24.45 9.84
CA THR A 580 -0.49 23.63 8.61
C THR A 580 -0.99 22.21 8.83
N SER A 581 -0.58 21.59 9.94
CA SER A 581 -1.03 20.25 10.31
C SER A 581 -2.54 20.22 10.56
N TYR A 582 -3.04 21.20 11.33
CA TYR A 582 -4.45 21.27 11.64
C TYR A 582 -5.30 21.59 10.41
N ALA A 583 -4.89 22.59 9.59
CA ALA A 583 -5.60 22.96 8.36
C ALA A 583 -5.73 21.78 7.38
N SER A 584 -4.68 20.98 7.22
CA SER A 584 -4.69 19.79 6.36
C SER A 584 -5.69 18.74 6.86
N ASN A 585 -5.77 18.51 8.15
CA ASN A 585 -6.73 17.60 8.76
C ASN A 585 -8.17 18.13 8.66
N MET A 586 -8.39 19.40 8.94
CA MET A 586 -9.69 20.06 8.83
C MET A 586 -10.28 19.92 7.42
N LEU A 587 -9.46 20.17 6.38
CA LEU A 587 -9.90 19.97 5.00
C LEU A 587 -10.39 18.53 4.74
N SER A 588 -9.82 17.54 5.41
CA SER A 588 -10.17 16.13 5.23
C SER A 588 -11.36 15.65 6.04
N LEU A 589 -11.59 16.21 7.22
CA LEU A 589 -12.55 15.70 8.21
C LEU A 589 -13.86 16.48 8.29
N SER A 590 -13.91 17.72 7.78
CA SER A 590 -15.04 18.63 8.02
C SER A 590 -16.20 18.51 7.02
N GLY A 591 -16.01 17.83 5.87
CA GLY A 591 -17.04 17.76 4.84
C GLY A 591 -17.33 19.11 4.18
N LEU A 592 -18.60 19.38 3.90
CA LEU A 592 -19.13 20.62 3.33
C LEU A 592 -19.95 21.38 4.37
N GLY A 593 -20.17 22.66 4.18
CA GLY A 593 -21.01 23.47 5.09
C GLY A 593 -22.37 22.82 5.39
N LYS A 594 -23.06 22.32 4.35
CA LYS A 594 -24.39 21.69 4.48
C LYS A 594 -24.38 20.19 4.72
N HIS A 595 -23.26 19.51 4.51
CA HIS A 595 -23.14 18.05 4.62
C HIS A 595 -21.88 17.65 5.37
N SER A 596 -22.00 16.79 6.37
CA SER A 596 -20.87 16.12 6.98
C SER A 596 -20.20 15.15 5.99
N VAL A 597 -19.02 14.65 6.33
CA VAL A 597 -18.38 13.58 5.53
C VAL A 597 -19.26 12.34 5.43
N ASP A 598 -20.02 12.04 6.49
CA ASP A 598 -20.92 10.90 6.53
C ASP A 598 -22.15 11.10 5.65
N ASP A 599 -22.71 12.32 5.66
CA ASP A 599 -23.82 12.67 4.76
C ASP A 599 -23.39 12.53 3.30
N ILE A 600 -22.21 13.05 2.94
CA ILE A 600 -21.67 12.95 1.57
C ILE A 600 -21.53 11.49 1.16
N ARG A 601 -20.99 10.62 2.02
CA ARG A 601 -20.86 9.19 1.71
C ARG A 601 -22.20 8.51 1.46
N THR A 602 -23.21 8.81 2.27
CA THR A 602 -24.55 8.25 2.08
C THR A 602 -25.23 8.80 0.81
N ILE A 603 -25.13 10.11 0.55
CA ILE A 603 -25.70 10.76 -0.63
C ILE A 603 -25.06 10.24 -1.92
N MET A 604 -23.76 9.95 -1.89
CA MET A 604 -22.98 9.51 -3.06
C MET A 604 -22.93 7.98 -3.20
N ALA A 605 -23.70 7.24 -2.42
CA ALA A 605 -23.73 5.78 -2.53
C ALA A 605 -24.09 5.34 -3.96
N GLY A 606 -23.36 4.38 -4.49
CA GLY A 606 -23.51 3.90 -5.86
C GLY A 606 -22.98 4.85 -6.93
N LYS A 607 -22.12 5.84 -6.58
CA LYS A 607 -21.51 6.80 -7.49
C LYS A 607 -19.98 6.73 -7.41
N SER A 608 -19.34 6.89 -8.56
CA SER A 608 -17.88 6.95 -8.68
C SER A 608 -17.39 8.39 -8.50
N VAL A 609 -17.62 8.97 -7.33
CA VAL A 609 -17.23 10.34 -7.01
C VAL A 609 -16.55 10.44 -5.65
N GLY A 610 -15.56 11.34 -5.56
CA GLY A 610 -14.86 11.60 -4.32
C GLY A 610 -13.89 12.77 -4.47
N VAL A 611 -13.58 13.47 -3.36
CA VAL A 611 -12.68 14.62 -3.37
C VAL A 611 -11.59 14.41 -2.33
N GLY A 612 -10.35 14.17 -2.82
CA GLY A 612 -9.14 14.36 -2.05
C GLY A 612 -8.84 15.85 -1.90
N ARG A 613 -8.37 16.25 -0.73
CA ARG A 613 -8.05 17.65 -0.41
C ARG A 613 -6.64 17.72 0.14
N GLY A 614 -5.80 18.56 -0.46
CA GLY A 614 -4.42 18.71 -0.06
C GLY A 614 -4.02 20.19 0.07
N LEU A 615 -3.23 20.48 1.08
CA LEU A 615 -2.60 21.77 1.27
C LEU A 615 -1.15 21.68 0.80
N GLY A 616 -0.92 22.13 -0.43
CA GLY A 616 0.42 22.17 -1.01
C GLY A 616 1.18 23.44 -0.62
N THR A 617 2.41 23.56 -1.08
CA THR A 617 3.30 24.69 -0.72
C THR A 617 2.76 26.03 -1.21
N THR A 618 2.30 26.11 -2.46
CA THR A 618 1.83 27.37 -3.09
C THR A 618 0.35 27.36 -3.44
N THR A 619 -0.38 26.26 -3.20
CA THR A 619 -1.77 26.14 -3.59
C THR A 619 -2.49 25.08 -2.77
N THR A 620 -3.77 25.25 -2.57
CA THR A 620 -4.68 24.19 -2.10
C THR A 620 -5.15 23.37 -3.32
N THR A 621 -5.21 22.06 -3.18
CA THR A 621 -5.58 21.15 -4.27
C THR A 621 -6.80 20.35 -3.92
N LEU A 622 -7.77 20.28 -4.83
CA LEU A 622 -8.86 19.31 -4.83
C LEU A 622 -8.57 18.30 -5.93
N SER A 623 -8.59 17.00 -5.62
CA SER A 623 -8.33 15.94 -6.59
C SER A 623 -9.42 14.88 -6.56
N GLY A 624 -9.62 14.18 -7.66
CA GLY A 624 -10.58 13.09 -7.75
C GLY A 624 -10.35 12.21 -8.97
N SER A 625 -11.03 11.07 -8.96
CA SER A 625 -11.17 10.19 -10.09
C SER A 625 -12.65 9.83 -10.23
N THR A 626 -13.14 9.75 -11.46
CA THR A 626 -14.55 9.49 -11.75
C THR A 626 -14.70 8.75 -13.07
N THR A 627 -15.93 8.45 -13.44
CA THR A 627 -16.30 7.90 -14.73
C THR A 627 -16.93 8.99 -15.61
N PRO A 628 -17.04 8.79 -16.93
CA PRO A 628 -17.78 9.71 -17.82
C PRO A 628 -19.21 9.98 -17.35
N ASP A 629 -19.91 8.98 -16.82
CA ASP A 629 -21.29 9.09 -16.35
C ASP A 629 -21.44 9.97 -15.09
N ASP A 630 -20.46 9.92 -14.19
CA ASP A 630 -20.45 10.66 -12.93
C ASP A 630 -19.65 11.98 -12.99
N LEU A 631 -19.05 12.33 -14.15
CA LEU A 631 -18.18 13.51 -14.33
C LEU A 631 -18.84 14.82 -13.86
N ALA A 632 -20.10 15.06 -14.25
CA ALA A 632 -20.79 16.28 -13.89
C ALA A 632 -21.03 16.38 -12.38
N LEU A 633 -21.33 15.26 -11.71
CA LEU A 633 -21.51 15.19 -10.27
C LEU A 633 -20.17 15.38 -9.54
N GLN A 634 -19.09 14.77 -10.04
CA GLN A 634 -17.73 14.94 -9.52
C GLN A 634 -17.31 16.42 -9.52
N LEU A 635 -17.54 17.13 -10.64
CA LEU A 635 -17.20 18.55 -10.75
C LEU A 635 -18.05 19.43 -9.82
N LYS A 636 -19.33 19.11 -9.67
CA LYS A 636 -20.20 19.81 -8.70
C LYS A 636 -19.73 19.59 -7.26
N LEU A 637 -19.36 18.38 -6.90
CA LEU A 637 -18.82 18.08 -5.57
C LEU A 637 -17.49 18.83 -5.32
N MET A 638 -16.59 18.87 -6.29
CA MET A 638 -15.33 19.65 -6.19
C MET A 638 -15.62 21.16 -6.10
N ALA A 639 -16.54 21.69 -6.90
CA ALA A 639 -16.94 23.10 -6.84
C ALA A 639 -17.57 23.48 -5.48
N ALA A 640 -18.36 22.57 -4.89
CA ALA A 640 -18.91 22.78 -3.55
C ALA A 640 -17.80 22.94 -2.50
N TYR A 641 -16.75 22.08 -2.56
CA TYR A 641 -15.58 22.22 -1.68
C TYR A 641 -14.75 23.50 -1.95
N ALA A 642 -14.77 24.01 -3.17
CA ALA A 642 -14.08 25.25 -3.54
C ALA A 642 -14.78 26.52 -3.02
N ILE A 643 -16.04 26.43 -2.55
CA ILE A 643 -16.81 27.60 -2.09
C ILE A 643 -17.36 27.48 -0.67
N ASP A 644 -17.62 26.27 -0.20
CA ASP A 644 -18.30 26.03 1.10
C ASP A 644 -17.73 24.78 1.80
N PRO A 645 -16.40 24.75 2.10
CA PRO A 645 -15.84 23.68 2.92
C PRO A 645 -16.44 23.73 4.33
N GLY A 646 -16.66 22.56 4.92
CA GLY A 646 -17.17 22.47 6.27
C GLY A 646 -16.12 22.87 7.32
N TYR A 647 -16.59 23.47 8.40
CA TYR A 647 -15.79 23.79 9.59
C TYR A 647 -16.54 23.22 10.81
N ARG A 648 -16.24 21.96 11.19
CA ARG A 648 -17.01 21.22 12.18
C ARG A 648 -16.22 20.97 13.46
N PRO A 649 -16.83 21.20 14.66
CA PRO A 649 -16.17 20.95 15.95
C PRO A 649 -15.72 19.49 16.11
N GLU A 650 -16.46 18.54 15.53
CA GLU A 650 -16.14 17.10 15.57
C GLU A 650 -14.79 16.80 14.91
N ALA A 651 -14.43 17.53 13.86
CA ALA A 651 -13.12 17.39 13.22
C ALA A 651 -11.99 17.83 14.16
N ARG A 652 -12.18 18.85 14.99
CA ARG A 652 -11.26 19.27 16.04
C ARG A 652 -11.08 18.18 17.07
N SER A 653 -12.17 17.64 17.60
CA SER A 653 -12.12 16.56 18.59
C SER A 653 -11.37 15.33 18.07
N GLN A 654 -11.60 14.96 16.80
CA GLN A 654 -10.91 13.83 16.18
C GLN A 654 -9.40 14.10 15.98
N TYR A 655 -9.06 15.31 15.55
CA TYR A 655 -7.66 15.74 15.42
C TYR A 655 -6.93 15.70 16.77
N ASP A 656 -7.51 16.27 17.81
CA ASP A 656 -6.88 16.29 19.15
C ASP A 656 -6.64 14.89 19.70
N LYS A 657 -7.62 13.97 19.54
CA LYS A 657 -7.46 12.57 19.94
C LYS A 657 -6.33 11.89 19.17
N TYR A 658 -6.24 12.14 17.87
CA TYR A 658 -5.19 11.59 17.01
C TYR A 658 -3.80 12.12 17.42
N ILE A 659 -3.64 13.42 17.59
CA ILE A 659 -2.35 14.03 17.97
C ILE A 659 -1.85 13.47 19.31
N ARG A 660 -2.70 13.43 20.34
CA ARG A 660 -2.34 12.89 21.66
C ARG A 660 -1.95 11.42 21.64
N SER A 661 -2.47 10.64 20.72
CA SER A 661 -2.11 9.24 20.56
C SER A 661 -0.86 9.02 19.70
N TRP A 662 -0.69 9.84 18.67
CA TRP A 662 0.38 9.67 17.69
C TRP A 662 1.67 10.38 18.06
N TYR A 663 1.60 11.61 18.57
CA TYR A 663 2.80 12.42 18.81
C TYR A 663 3.85 11.74 19.72
N PRO A 664 3.47 11.08 20.83
CA PRO A 664 4.42 10.36 21.67
C PRO A 664 5.20 9.26 20.95
N THR A 665 4.62 8.65 19.90
CA THR A 665 5.29 7.57 19.15
C THR A 665 6.41 8.07 18.24
N LEU A 666 6.57 9.38 18.05
CA LEU A 666 7.66 9.94 17.24
C LEU A 666 9.04 9.71 17.85
N ASP A 667 9.13 9.61 19.16
CA ASP A 667 10.40 9.34 19.86
C ASP A 667 10.77 7.85 19.88
N SER A 668 9.86 6.95 19.49
CA SER A 668 10.02 5.50 19.60
C SER A 668 10.99 4.90 18.60
N THR A 669 11.34 5.63 17.55
CA THR A 669 12.22 5.12 16.48
C THR A 669 13.10 6.22 15.93
N PRO A 670 14.29 5.86 15.37
CA PRO A 670 15.11 6.83 14.65
C PRO A 670 14.36 7.52 13.50
N SER A 671 13.45 6.80 12.82
CA SER A 671 12.62 7.34 11.73
C SER A 671 11.60 8.37 12.21
N GLY A 672 11.02 8.18 13.40
CA GLY A 672 10.09 9.12 14.00
C GLY A 672 10.77 10.43 14.35
N VAL A 673 11.94 10.36 15.00
CA VAL A 673 12.79 11.53 15.31
C VAL A 673 13.21 12.25 14.03
N ALA A 674 13.66 11.51 13.02
CA ALA A 674 13.99 12.08 11.70
C ALA A 674 12.81 12.82 11.09
N SER A 675 11.62 12.24 11.11
CA SER A 675 10.40 12.87 10.56
C SER A 675 10.06 14.19 11.28
N ARG A 676 10.29 14.25 12.61
CA ARG A 676 10.06 15.44 13.40
C ARG A 676 11.06 16.54 13.11
N ASP A 677 12.35 16.22 13.01
CA ASP A 677 13.41 17.22 13.12
C ASP A 677 14.17 17.53 11.83
N LEU A 678 14.37 16.55 10.91
CA LEU A 678 15.20 16.73 9.72
C LEU A 678 14.72 17.86 8.82
N GLY A 679 13.41 18.01 8.66
CA GLY A 679 12.84 19.08 7.84
C GLY A 679 13.34 20.46 8.23
N ARG A 680 13.40 20.73 9.53
CA ARG A 680 13.88 21.99 10.12
C ARG A 680 15.39 22.10 10.04
N ILE A 681 16.13 21.04 10.36
CA ILE A 681 17.59 21.01 10.31
C ILE A 681 18.09 21.34 8.91
N LEU A 682 17.58 20.66 7.89
CA LEU A 682 17.99 20.84 6.50
C LEU A 682 17.65 22.23 5.92
N ARG A 683 16.90 23.07 6.66
CA ARG A 683 16.54 24.45 6.28
C ARG A 683 16.98 25.45 7.33
N SER A 684 18.15 25.19 7.94
CA SER A 684 18.82 26.11 8.90
C SER A 684 17.92 26.57 10.04
N GLY A 685 17.00 25.69 10.50
CA GLY A 685 16.12 25.96 11.65
C GLY A 685 14.80 26.65 11.30
N ASP A 686 14.43 26.78 10.02
CA ASP A 686 13.18 27.41 9.59
C ASP A 686 11.95 26.69 10.22
N PRO A 687 11.11 27.39 11.00
CA PRO A 687 10.01 26.79 11.75
C PRO A 687 8.87 26.26 10.89
N ARG A 688 8.82 26.63 9.62
CA ARG A 688 7.81 26.13 8.67
C ARG A 688 7.96 24.64 8.33
N TRP A 689 9.10 24.04 8.67
CA TRP A 689 9.40 22.63 8.42
C TRP A 689 9.66 21.85 9.71
N GLY A 690 9.56 20.54 9.62
CA GLY A 690 9.53 19.66 10.78
C GLY A 690 8.15 19.62 11.42
N ILE A 691 8.01 18.78 12.42
CA ILE A 691 6.75 18.64 13.18
C ILE A 691 6.85 19.56 14.41
N PRO A 692 5.90 20.47 14.62
CA PRO A 692 5.84 21.32 15.82
C PRO A 692 5.67 20.50 17.10
N SER A 693 5.83 21.13 18.26
CA SER A 693 5.56 20.44 19.53
C SER A 693 4.09 20.01 19.65
N GLU A 694 3.82 18.99 20.46
CA GLU A 694 2.45 18.55 20.74
C GLU A 694 1.57 19.71 21.21
N ALA A 695 2.11 20.56 22.06
CA ALA A 695 1.39 21.73 22.56
C ALA A 695 1.02 22.70 21.44
N ASP A 696 1.95 22.99 20.51
CA ASP A 696 1.68 23.84 19.36
C ASP A 696 0.66 23.24 18.39
N LEU A 697 0.72 21.90 18.19
CA LEU A 697 -0.25 21.18 17.37
C LEU A 697 -1.67 21.25 17.96
N LEU A 698 -1.79 21.23 19.28
CA LEU A 698 -3.06 21.30 20.00
C LEU A 698 -3.57 22.73 20.29
N ASP A 699 -2.74 23.78 20.08
CA ASP A 699 -3.08 25.18 20.37
C ASP A 699 -3.43 26.00 19.11
N VAL A 700 -4.06 25.36 18.11
CA VAL A 700 -4.47 26.08 16.89
C VAL A 700 -5.92 26.53 16.99
N ASP A 701 -6.15 27.82 16.79
CA ASP A 701 -7.49 28.41 16.77
C ASP A 701 -8.25 28.03 15.46
N PHE A 702 -9.47 27.58 15.65
CA PHE A 702 -10.36 27.20 14.57
C PHE A 702 -10.75 28.38 13.67
N ASP A 703 -11.01 29.55 14.27
CA ASP A 703 -11.41 30.76 13.54
C ASP A 703 -10.24 31.31 12.68
N LEU A 704 -9.01 31.09 13.10
CA LEU A 704 -7.83 31.44 12.32
C LEU A 704 -7.77 30.67 10.99
N ILE A 705 -8.06 29.35 11.03
CA ILE A 705 -8.14 28.52 9.82
C ILE A 705 -9.19 29.04 8.86
N LYS A 706 -10.39 29.32 9.38
CA LYS A 706 -11.50 29.82 8.56
C LYS A 706 -11.16 31.16 7.92
N THR A 707 -10.61 32.08 8.67
CA THR A 707 -10.18 33.40 8.19
C THR A 707 -9.14 33.25 7.08
N TRP A 708 -8.11 32.44 7.32
CA TRP A 708 -7.07 32.20 6.32
C TRP A 708 -7.62 31.56 5.05
N MET A 709 -8.49 30.55 5.17
CA MET A 709 -9.14 29.90 4.03
C MET A 709 -9.96 30.92 3.21
N ASP A 710 -10.76 31.75 3.87
CA ASP A 710 -11.59 32.76 3.20
C ASP A 710 -10.73 33.80 2.45
N GLU A 711 -9.63 34.25 3.03
CA GLU A 711 -8.76 35.28 2.46
C GLU A 711 -7.83 34.73 1.37
N ASN A 712 -7.26 33.53 1.55
CA ASN A 712 -6.14 33.07 0.75
C ASN A 712 -6.51 31.94 -0.24
N VAL A 713 -7.58 31.19 0.01
CA VAL A 713 -7.92 30.01 -0.78
C VAL A 713 -9.24 30.19 -1.53
N LEU A 714 -10.36 30.40 -0.84
CA LEU A 714 -11.69 30.32 -1.43
C LEU A 714 -11.96 31.36 -2.52
N ASN A 715 -11.28 32.50 -2.46
CA ASN A 715 -11.39 33.57 -3.46
C ASN A 715 -10.20 33.63 -4.44
N GLY A 716 -9.30 32.64 -4.39
CA GLY A 716 -8.11 32.60 -5.22
C GLY A 716 -8.35 32.19 -6.67
N ALA A 717 -7.29 32.26 -7.49
CA ALA A 717 -7.28 31.75 -8.85
C ALA A 717 -7.54 30.24 -8.89
N ILE A 718 -8.18 29.76 -9.94
CA ILE A 718 -8.49 28.33 -10.12
C ILE A 718 -7.95 27.86 -11.48
N GLU A 719 -7.17 26.77 -11.44
CA GLU A 719 -6.72 26.06 -12.63
C GLU A 719 -7.02 24.57 -12.47
N ILE A 720 -7.81 24.01 -13.38
CA ILE A 720 -8.30 22.64 -13.37
C ILE A 720 -7.55 21.84 -14.42
N THR A 721 -7.11 20.65 -14.09
CA THR A 721 -6.53 19.70 -15.04
C THR A 721 -7.37 18.45 -15.07
N VAL A 722 -7.69 17.95 -16.25
CA VAL A 722 -8.49 16.73 -16.47
C VAL A 722 -7.83 15.89 -17.54
N VAL A 723 -7.57 14.62 -17.23
CA VAL A 723 -6.95 13.65 -18.13
C VAL A 723 -7.69 12.33 -18.06
N GLY A 724 -7.90 11.67 -19.18
CA GLY A 724 -8.50 10.34 -19.25
C GLY A 724 -9.54 10.19 -20.36
N ASP A 725 -10.49 9.29 -20.16
CA ASP A 725 -11.55 8.98 -21.11
C ASP A 725 -12.64 10.07 -21.11
N ILE A 726 -12.33 11.20 -21.74
CA ILE A 726 -13.17 12.39 -21.79
C ILE A 726 -13.78 12.63 -23.17
N ASP A 727 -14.98 13.20 -23.16
CA ASP A 727 -15.47 14.01 -24.28
C ASP A 727 -15.26 15.49 -23.94
N GLU A 728 -14.48 16.20 -24.77
CA GLU A 728 -14.08 17.58 -24.50
C GLU A 728 -15.28 18.54 -24.36
N GLU A 729 -16.30 18.41 -25.21
CA GLU A 729 -17.45 19.32 -25.18
C GLU A 729 -18.35 19.04 -23.95
N VAL A 730 -18.50 17.77 -23.58
CA VAL A 730 -19.20 17.38 -22.36
C VAL A 730 -18.47 17.90 -21.13
N LEU A 731 -17.13 17.79 -21.08
CA LEU A 731 -16.31 18.30 -20.01
C LEU A 731 -16.38 19.83 -19.90
N ILE A 732 -16.22 20.55 -21.03
CA ILE A 732 -16.32 22.03 -21.04
C ILE A 732 -17.67 22.48 -20.51
N LYS A 733 -18.77 21.83 -20.93
CA LYS A 733 -20.11 22.09 -20.43
C LYS A 733 -20.23 21.84 -18.93
N ALA A 734 -19.74 20.71 -18.44
CA ALA A 734 -19.79 20.36 -17.02
C ALA A 734 -19.00 21.34 -16.14
N VAL A 735 -17.82 21.79 -16.62
CA VAL A 735 -17.04 22.84 -15.95
C VAL A 735 -17.76 24.19 -16.01
N ALA A 736 -18.39 24.54 -17.13
CA ALA A 736 -19.19 25.77 -17.25
C ALA A 736 -20.34 25.82 -16.23
N GLU A 737 -21.03 24.70 -16.00
CA GLU A 737 -22.15 24.55 -15.07
C GLU A 737 -21.71 24.44 -13.57
N SER A 738 -20.41 24.29 -13.30
CA SER A 738 -19.84 24.15 -11.96
C SER A 738 -18.84 25.30 -11.67
N PHE A 739 -17.57 25.10 -11.89
CA PHE A 739 -16.53 26.11 -11.64
C PHE A 739 -16.67 27.36 -12.49
N GLY A 740 -17.10 27.23 -13.75
CA GLY A 740 -17.36 28.36 -14.64
C GLY A 740 -18.52 29.26 -14.17
N ALA A 741 -19.48 28.73 -13.42
CA ALA A 741 -20.58 29.48 -12.83
C ALA A 741 -20.20 30.24 -11.54
N LEU A 742 -19.00 30.00 -10.99
CA LEU A 742 -18.54 30.69 -9.77
C LEU A 742 -18.27 32.16 -10.05
N PRO A 743 -18.25 33.00 -8.97
CA PRO A 743 -17.86 34.39 -9.09
C PRO A 743 -16.49 34.56 -9.74
N LYS A 744 -16.24 35.73 -10.34
CA LYS A 744 -14.98 36.03 -11.03
C LYS A 744 -13.78 35.85 -10.09
N ARG A 745 -12.77 35.13 -10.57
CA ARG A 745 -11.54 34.79 -9.87
C ARG A 745 -10.40 35.74 -10.27
N PRO A 746 -9.33 35.90 -9.45
CA PRO A 746 -8.08 36.50 -9.88
C PRO A 746 -7.53 35.79 -11.12
N ALA A 747 -6.96 36.60 -12.04
CA ALA A 747 -6.32 36.06 -13.23
C ALA A 747 -4.96 35.45 -12.93
N GLU A 748 -4.23 35.99 -11.94
CA GLU A 748 -2.91 35.51 -11.55
C GLU A 748 -3.02 34.51 -10.37
N PRO A 749 -2.25 33.40 -10.42
CA PRO A 749 -2.14 32.50 -9.27
C PRO A 749 -1.42 33.16 -8.11
N TYR A 750 -1.57 32.60 -6.90
CA TYR A 750 -0.78 33.01 -5.74
C TYR A 750 0.72 32.86 -6.04
N ARG A 751 1.48 33.91 -5.74
CA ARG A 751 2.94 33.91 -5.78
C ARG A 751 3.46 34.31 -4.40
N PRO A 752 4.27 33.46 -3.75
CA PRO A 752 4.84 33.85 -2.46
C PRO A 752 5.81 35.01 -2.58
N ASP A 753 5.92 35.82 -1.53
CA ASP A 753 6.94 36.85 -1.43
C ASP A 753 8.35 36.23 -1.44
N ALA A 754 9.31 36.93 -2.00
CA ALA A 754 10.70 36.47 -2.11
C ALA A 754 11.30 36.08 -0.75
N ALA A 755 10.92 36.80 0.33
CA ALA A 755 11.35 36.45 1.68
C ALA A 755 10.88 35.07 2.16
N LEU A 756 9.73 34.60 1.68
CA LEU A 756 9.20 33.26 2.02
C LEU A 756 9.92 32.14 1.28
N THR A 757 10.61 32.48 0.19
CA THR A 757 11.33 31.48 -0.64
C THR A 757 12.85 31.53 -0.43
N ASP A 758 13.37 32.46 0.37
CA ASP A 758 14.78 32.54 0.72
C ASP A 758 15.10 31.62 1.90
N ILE A 759 15.31 30.33 1.58
CA ILE A 759 15.75 29.32 2.54
C ILE A 759 17.18 28.92 2.24
N LYS A 760 17.91 28.46 3.27
CA LYS A 760 19.32 28.08 3.15
C LYS A 760 19.53 26.64 3.61
N PHE A 761 20.35 25.92 2.89
CA PHE A 761 20.91 24.67 3.39
C PHE A 761 21.93 25.02 4.50
N PRO A 762 21.97 24.25 5.62
CA PRO A 762 22.93 24.52 6.70
C PRO A 762 24.36 24.33 6.21
N SER A 763 25.31 25.08 6.83
CA SER A 763 26.74 24.89 6.56
C SER A 763 27.18 23.47 6.94
N GLY A 764 28.12 22.90 6.21
CA GLY A 764 28.77 21.65 6.57
C GLY A 764 29.42 21.76 7.97
N SER A 765 29.58 20.66 8.64
CA SER A 765 30.18 20.56 9.97
C SER A 765 31.06 19.32 10.07
N GLU A 766 32.26 19.50 10.64
CA GLU A 766 33.16 18.38 10.99
C GLU A 766 32.60 17.52 12.14
N THR A 767 31.65 18.08 12.91
CA THR A 767 31.02 17.36 14.04
C THR A 767 29.59 17.00 13.66
N PRO A 768 29.22 15.71 13.77
CA PRO A 768 27.84 15.27 13.46
C PRO A 768 26.82 15.92 14.41
N ILE A 769 25.65 16.21 13.86
CA ILE A 769 24.47 16.54 14.65
C ILE A 769 23.95 15.25 15.24
N LYS A 770 23.89 15.17 16.57
CA LYS A 770 23.38 13.99 17.28
C LYS A 770 21.97 14.25 17.79
N LEU A 771 21.05 13.39 17.41
CA LEU A 771 19.68 13.31 17.90
C LEU A 771 19.50 11.99 18.64
N THR A 772 18.46 11.90 19.47
CA THR A 772 18.20 10.70 20.26
C THR A 772 16.78 10.23 20.10
N HIS A 773 16.59 8.90 20.15
CA HIS A 773 15.30 8.24 20.24
C HIS A 773 15.23 7.38 21.50
N ALA A 774 14.01 7.03 21.94
CA ALA A 774 13.78 6.23 23.15
C ALA A 774 13.65 4.72 22.86
N GLY A 775 13.68 4.30 21.61
CA GLY A 775 13.47 2.92 21.18
C GLY A 775 14.70 2.04 21.36
N ASP A 776 14.72 0.93 20.64
CA ASP A 776 15.72 -0.15 20.77
C ASP A 776 17.16 0.37 20.64
N ALA A 777 18.00 0.07 21.64
CA ALA A 777 19.39 0.53 21.70
C ALA A 777 20.28 -0.02 20.58
N GLU A 778 19.89 -1.11 19.92
CA GLU A 778 20.64 -1.72 18.82
C GLU A 778 20.37 -1.05 17.46
N THR A 779 19.45 -0.07 17.41
CA THR A 779 19.09 0.64 16.19
C THR A 779 19.62 2.05 16.17
N ALA A 780 20.22 2.44 15.03
CA ALA A 780 20.63 3.81 14.77
C ALA A 780 20.36 4.19 13.33
N ARG A 781 20.28 5.46 13.06
CA ARG A 781 20.12 5.96 11.70
C ARG A 781 21.16 7.05 11.38
N LEU A 782 21.77 6.92 10.22
CA LEU A 782 22.79 7.83 9.71
C LEU A 782 22.28 8.55 8.48
N TYR A 783 22.53 9.84 8.42
CA TYR A 783 22.30 10.68 7.26
C TYR A 783 23.58 11.48 6.96
N VAL A 784 23.95 11.56 5.68
CA VAL A 784 25.01 12.43 5.20
C VAL A 784 24.50 13.21 4.00
N TYR A 785 24.42 14.54 4.12
CA TYR A 785 23.87 15.42 3.11
C TYR A 785 24.91 16.40 2.57
N TRP A 786 24.75 16.75 1.30
CA TRP A 786 25.51 17.80 0.63
C TRP A 786 24.57 18.79 -0.05
N PRO A 787 24.90 20.11 -0.06
CA PRO A 787 24.15 21.06 -0.88
C PRO A 787 24.27 20.69 -2.35
N ALA A 788 23.19 20.86 -3.09
CA ALA A 788 23.12 20.53 -4.51
C ALA A 788 22.37 21.62 -5.28
N PRO A 789 22.48 21.68 -6.60
CA PRO A 789 21.75 22.64 -7.42
C PRO A 789 20.23 22.55 -7.17
N ASP A 790 19.58 23.72 -7.17
CA ASP A 790 18.14 23.83 -7.14
C ASP A 790 17.48 23.26 -8.43
N GLY A 791 16.16 23.37 -8.52
CA GLY A 791 15.42 22.90 -9.68
C GLY A 791 15.21 23.92 -10.80
N SER A 792 15.85 25.11 -10.78
CA SER A 792 15.59 26.18 -11.74
C SER A 792 16.07 25.85 -13.15
N ASP A 793 17.31 25.36 -13.31
CA ASP A 793 17.82 24.86 -14.59
C ASP A 793 17.52 23.38 -14.78
N SER A 794 16.80 23.05 -15.87
CA SER A 794 16.34 21.70 -16.11
C SER A 794 17.46 20.72 -16.44
N LEU A 795 18.51 21.16 -17.16
CA LEU A 795 19.63 20.31 -17.54
C LEU A 795 20.47 19.93 -16.31
N THR A 796 20.86 20.94 -15.53
CA THR A 796 21.59 20.75 -14.25
C THR A 796 20.80 19.87 -13.28
N SER A 797 19.49 20.11 -13.21
CA SER A 797 18.58 19.31 -12.37
C SER A 797 18.58 17.82 -12.76
N ARG A 798 18.56 17.50 -14.06
CA ARG A 798 18.60 16.11 -14.54
C ARG A 798 19.96 15.44 -14.31
N ARG A 799 21.05 16.17 -14.54
CA ARG A 799 22.40 15.69 -14.23
C ARG A 799 22.58 15.40 -12.74
N ALA A 800 22.12 16.30 -11.88
CA ALA A 800 22.15 16.07 -10.43
C ALA A 800 21.25 14.90 -10.00
N GLY A 801 20.13 14.65 -10.69
CA GLY A 801 19.29 13.47 -10.51
C GLY A 801 20.02 12.19 -10.88
N MET A 802 20.68 12.17 -12.04
CA MET A 802 21.49 11.03 -12.47
C MET A 802 22.66 10.75 -11.53
N LEU A 803 23.34 11.79 -11.07
CA LEU A 803 24.41 11.65 -10.07
C LEU A 803 23.90 11.00 -8.78
N ALA A 804 22.70 11.38 -8.32
CA ALA A 804 22.09 10.77 -7.14
C ALA A 804 21.77 9.27 -7.36
N ASN A 805 21.32 8.89 -8.56
CA ASN A 805 21.10 7.48 -8.91
C ASN A 805 22.43 6.68 -8.89
N LEU A 806 23.48 7.21 -9.50
CA LEU A 806 24.80 6.54 -9.49
C LEU A 806 25.37 6.43 -8.08
N PHE A 807 25.14 7.45 -7.24
CA PHE A 807 25.54 7.42 -5.84
C PHE A 807 24.83 6.31 -5.07
N GLU A 808 23.52 6.12 -5.29
CA GLU A 808 22.74 5.04 -4.68
C GLU A 808 23.23 3.65 -5.12
N LEU A 809 23.51 3.46 -6.42
CA LEU A 809 24.07 2.21 -6.95
C LEU A 809 25.39 1.85 -6.29
N GLN A 810 26.33 2.80 -6.22
CA GLN A 810 27.65 2.55 -5.58
C GLN A 810 27.51 2.35 -4.06
N LEU A 811 26.63 3.06 -3.38
CA LEU A 811 26.39 2.82 -1.95
C LEU A 811 25.82 1.44 -1.70
N THR A 812 24.94 0.94 -2.57
CA THR A 812 24.40 -0.41 -2.47
C THR A 812 25.54 -1.45 -2.60
N GLU A 813 26.43 -1.29 -3.57
CA GLU A 813 27.57 -2.19 -3.73
C GLU A 813 28.47 -2.16 -2.48
N VAL A 814 28.87 -0.99 -2.00
CA VAL A 814 29.84 -0.86 -0.91
C VAL A 814 29.22 -1.22 0.45
N LEU A 815 28.05 -0.71 0.77
CA LEU A 815 27.50 -0.84 2.14
C LEU A 815 26.71 -2.14 2.34
N ARG A 816 26.03 -2.64 1.31
CA ARG A 816 25.27 -3.87 1.38
C ARG A 816 26.08 -5.08 0.95
N GLU A 817 26.70 -5.07 -0.26
CA GLU A 817 27.34 -6.25 -0.83
C GLU A 817 28.74 -6.49 -0.24
N ASP A 818 29.55 -5.45 -0.01
CA ASP A 818 30.91 -5.63 0.52
C ASP A 818 30.95 -5.64 2.05
N GLU A 819 30.24 -4.74 2.73
CA GLU A 819 30.29 -4.56 4.19
C GLU A 819 29.22 -5.34 4.94
N GLY A 820 28.12 -5.73 4.29
CA GLY A 820 26.95 -6.37 4.95
C GLY A 820 26.39 -5.55 6.10
N ALA A 821 26.45 -4.22 6.02
CA ALA A 821 26.20 -3.32 7.13
C ALA A 821 24.76 -2.84 7.21
N THR A 822 24.07 -2.79 6.09
CA THR A 822 22.70 -2.29 5.97
C THR A 822 21.93 -3.08 4.92
N TYR A 823 20.62 -3.17 5.10
CA TYR A 823 19.75 -3.84 4.14
C TYR A 823 19.57 -3.01 2.86
N SER A 824 19.34 -1.69 2.99
CA SER A 824 18.97 -0.85 1.85
C SER A 824 19.41 0.60 2.06
N PRO A 825 20.57 0.99 1.57
CA PRO A 825 20.95 2.40 1.54
C PRO A 825 20.01 3.15 0.58
N ARG A 826 19.69 4.41 0.91
CA ARG A 826 18.89 5.27 0.06
C ARG A 826 19.55 6.60 -0.18
N VAL A 827 19.40 7.12 -1.39
CA VAL A 827 19.83 8.48 -1.74
C VAL A 827 18.60 9.32 -2.06
N THR A 828 18.53 10.48 -1.43
CA THR A 828 17.47 11.46 -1.64
C THR A 828 18.04 12.69 -2.31
N ARG A 829 17.40 13.15 -3.38
CA ARG A 829 17.68 14.45 -3.98
C ARG A 829 16.49 15.39 -3.78
N ASN A 830 16.77 16.60 -3.30
CA ASN A 830 15.82 17.70 -3.30
C ASN A 830 16.38 18.83 -4.19
N GLY A 831 15.54 19.37 -5.09
CA GLY A 831 15.88 20.50 -5.94
C GLY A 831 14.60 21.13 -6.43
N SER A 832 14.15 22.19 -5.76
CA SER A 832 12.91 22.90 -6.05
C SER A 832 13.17 24.16 -6.87
N ARG A 833 12.30 24.47 -7.83
CA ARG A 833 12.27 25.76 -8.52
C ARG A 833 11.75 26.89 -7.63
N LEU A 834 11.03 26.55 -6.59
CA LEU A 834 10.39 27.50 -5.69
C LEU A 834 11.39 28.18 -4.75
N TYR A 835 12.49 27.51 -4.43
CA TYR A 835 13.49 27.96 -3.47
C TYR A 835 14.83 28.19 -4.19
N PRO A 836 15.11 29.41 -4.70
CA PRO A 836 16.33 29.68 -5.45
C PRO A 836 17.60 29.42 -4.63
N GLY A 837 18.53 28.65 -5.22
CA GLY A 837 19.80 28.32 -4.57
C GLY A 837 19.68 27.27 -3.45
N TYR A 838 18.52 26.63 -3.27
CA TYR A 838 18.31 25.57 -2.28
C TYR A 838 18.09 24.22 -2.95
N GLY A 839 18.94 23.29 -2.63
CA GLY A 839 18.83 21.88 -2.99
C GLY A 839 19.85 21.06 -2.21
N PHE A 840 19.67 19.74 -2.18
CA PHE A 840 20.61 18.80 -1.55
C PHE A 840 20.55 17.41 -2.20
N ILE A 841 21.64 16.67 -2.05
CA ILE A 841 21.72 15.21 -2.22
C ILE A 841 22.13 14.63 -0.87
N GLY A 842 21.51 13.56 -0.43
CA GLY A 842 21.81 12.93 0.86
C GLY A 842 21.62 11.44 0.85
N ALA A 843 22.58 10.73 1.44
CA ALA A 843 22.49 9.30 1.74
C ALA A 843 21.87 9.09 3.12
N GLN A 844 21.07 8.03 3.25
CA GLN A 844 20.51 7.57 4.51
C GLN A 844 20.63 6.06 4.64
N ILE A 845 21.00 5.61 5.83
CA ILE A 845 21.07 4.18 6.17
C ILE A 845 20.57 3.92 7.59
N GLU A 846 20.06 2.73 7.80
CA GLU A 846 19.86 2.16 9.12
C GLU A 846 21.04 1.24 9.44
N VAL A 847 21.62 1.35 10.64
CA VAL A 847 22.88 0.72 11.00
C VAL A 847 22.95 0.47 12.49
N SER A 848 23.76 -0.49 12.95
CA SER A 848 24.04 -0.66 14.37
C SER A 848 24.89 0.51 14.90
N PRO A 849 24.68 0.96 16.17
CA PRO A 849 25.37 2.13 16.73
C PRO A 849 26.89 2.03 16.69
N ASP A 850 27.44 0.82 16.89
CA ASP A 850 28.91 0.55 16.90
C ASP A 850 29.57 0.71 15.52
N ARG A 851 28.79 0.65 14.43
CA ARG A 851 29.29 0.80 13.06
C ARG A 851 29.01 2.16 12.42
N ILE A 852 28.29 3.06 13.10
CA ILE A 852 27.78 4.30 12.51
C ILE A 852 28.90 5.21 11.95
N ASP A 853 30.00 5.39 12.68
CA ASP A 853 31.11 6.21 12.25
C ASP A 853 31.86 5.60 11.05
N LEU A 854 32.03 4.26 11.04
CA LEU A 854 32.63 3.56 9.90
C LEU A 854 31.78 3.73 8.65
N MET A 855 30.47 3.62 8.78
CA MET A 855 29.55 3.77 7.64
C MET A 855 29.50 5.22 7.14
N ALA A 856 29.59 6.20 8.02
CA ALA A 856 29.74 7.59 7.64
C ALA A 856 30.98 7.82 6.77
N ASP A 857 32.12 7.22 7.15
CA ASP A 857 33.35 7.28 6.37
C ASP A 857 33.19 6.60 5.00
N ARG A 858 32.54 5.42 4.93
CA ARG A 858 32.27 4.73 3.66
C ARG A 858 31.40 5.56 2.72
N ILE A 859 30.33 6.21 3.25
CA ILE A 859 29.49 7.11 2.45
C ILE A 859 30.31 8.27 1.87
N ARG A 860 31.22 8.85 2.68
CA ARG A 860 32.12 9.91 2.22
C ARG A 860 33.17 9.41 1.21
N ASP A 861 33.69 8.21 1.37
CA ASP A 861 34.61 7.60 0.44
C ASP A 861 33.97 7.43 -0.95
N VAL A 862 32.74 6.90 -1.02
CA VAL A 862 31.99 6.78 -2.27
C VAL A 862 31.72 8.15 -2.90
N ALA A 863 31.27 9.13 -2.11
CA ALA A 863 31.07 10.49 -2.59
C ALA A 863 32.37 11.12 -3.14
N SER A 864 33.51 10.87 -2.47
CA SER A 864 34.83 11.34 -2.89
C SER A 864 35.30 10.68 -4.18
N GLY A 865 35.01 9.39 -4.37
CA GLY A 865 35.27 8.67 -5.62
C GLY A 865 34.51 9.29 -6.79
N LEU A 866 33.20 9.50 -6.63
CA LEU A 866 32.36 10.17 -7.64
C LEU A 866 32.87 11.59 -7.93
N ARG A 867 33.28 12.34 -6.90
CA ARG A 867 33.90 13.66 -7.06
C ARG A 867 35.20 13.61 -7.88
N ALA A 868 36.02 12.58 -7.68
CA ALA A 868 37.25 12.35 -8.44
C ALA A 868 36.98 11.96 -9.90
N GLY A 869 35.76 11.55 -10.22
CA GLY A 869 35.33 11.15 -11.55
C GLY A 869 35.34 9.65 -11.76
N ASP A 870 35.26 8.87 -10.68
CA ASP A 870 35.16 7.39 -10.73
C ASP A 870 33.74 6.97 -11.18
N ILE A 871 33.45 7.35 -12.42
CA ILE A 871 32.21 6.99 -13.12
C ILE A 871 32.63 6.26 -14.39
N ASP A 872 32.70 4.96 -14.33
CA ASP A 872 32.99 4.16 -15.51
C ASP A 872 31.74 3.95 -16.38
N ASP A 873 31.95 3.37 -17.55
CA ASP A 873 30.90 3.19 -18.54
C ASP A 873 29.83 2.21 -18.05
N ASP A 874 30.20 1.18 -17.29
CA ASP A 874 29.27 0.19 -16.75
C ASP A 874 28.34 0.81 -15.70
N LEU A 875 28.87 1.52 -14.72
CA LEU A 875 28.09 2.23 -13.71
C LEU A 875 27.12 3.24 -14.36
N PHE A 876 27.63 4.00 -15.34
CA PHE A 876 26.78 4.96 -16.06
C PHE A 876 25.64 4.27 -16.81
N GLN A 877 25.92 3.16 -17.52
CA GLN A 877 24.88 2.41 -18.25
C GLN A 877 23.83 1.83 -17.30
N ARG A 878 24.23 1.27 -16.16
CA ARG A 878 23.30 0.75 -15.13
C ARG A 878 22.39 1.83 -14.55
N GLY A 879 22.85 3.06 -14.42
CA GLY A 879 22.03 4.17 -13.94
C GLY A 879 21.12 4.79 -15.00
N ILE A 880 21.62 4.94 -16.25
CA ILE A 880 20.88 5.63 -17.30
C ILE A 880 19.80 4.74 -17.97
N LYS A 881 20.06 3.44 -18.12
CA LYS A 881 19.18 2.53 -18.85
C LYS A 881 17.78 2.42 -18.22
N PRO A 882 17.63 2.16 -16.91
CA PRO A 882 16.29 2.17 -16.28
C PRO A 882 15.57 3.51 -16.42
N THR A 883 16.32 4.62 -16.41
CA THR A 883 15.75 5.96 -16.62
C THR A 883 15.14 6.11 -18.01
N LEU A 884 15.85 5.66 -19.06
CA LEU A 884 15.38 5.73 -20.44
C LEU A 884 14.15 4.87 -20.68
N GLU A 885 14.13 3.63 -20.17
CA GLU A 885 12.97 2.73 -20.26
C GLU A 885 11.74 3.33 -19.57
N ASN A 886 11.93 3.91 -18.38
CA ASN A 886 10.84 4.58 -17.66
C ASN A 886 10.29 5.81 -18.41
N LEU A 887 11.12 6.53 -19.18
CA LEU A 887 10.63 7.64 -20.00
C LEU A 887 9.60 7.16 -21.04
N GLU A 888 9.83 6.03 -21.69
CA GLU A 888 8.93 5.48 -22.68
C GLU A 888 7.64 4.95 -22.04
N THR A 889 7.76 4.06 -21.06
CA THR A 889 6.59 3.44 -20.41
C THR A 889 5.71 4.42 -19.65
N SER A 890 6.29 5.54 -19.16
CA SER A 890 5.53 6.60 -18.47
C SER A 890 4.58 7.38 -19.38
N LEU A 891 4.77 7.35 -20.71
CA LEU A 891 3.89 8.04 -21.68
C LEU A 891 2.46 7.49 -21.63
N GLU A 892 2.29 6.23 -21.31
CA GLU A 892 0.99 5.56 -21.15
C GLU A 892 0.42 5.70 -19.72
N SER A 893 0.72 6.83 -19.05
CA SER A 893 0.24 7.11 -17.70
C SER A 893 -0.55 8.41 -17.63
N ASN A 894 -1.83 8.33 -17.26
CA ASN A 894 -2.64 9.52 -16.95
C ASN A 894 -2.00 10.38 -15.87
N GLY A 895 -1.26 9.76 -14.91
CA GLY A 895 -0.53 10.45 -13.86
C GLY A 895 0.55 11.40 -14.39
N LEU A 896 1.33 10.97 -15.39
CA LEU A 896 2.32 11.83 -16.06
C LEU A 896 1.66 13.08 -16.62
N TRP A 897 0.59 12.90 -17.40
CA TRP A 897 -0.09 13.99 -18.09
C TRP A 897 -0.78 14.94 -17.11
N MET A 898 -1.33 14.45 -16.00
CA MET A 898 -1.81 15.28 -14.90
C MET A 898 -0.71 16.20 -14.35
N GLY A 899 0.53 15.70 -14.21
CA GLY A 899 1.68 16.47 -13.77
C GLY A 899 2.12 17.52 -14.80
N VAL A 900 2.29 17.11 -16.06
CA VAL A 900 2.74 17.98 -17.17
C VAL A 900 1.77 19.14 -17.40
N LEU A 901 0.46 18.88 -17.34
CA LEU A 901 -0.58 19.87 -17.63
C LEU A 901 -1.07 20.64 -16.40
N SER A 902 -0.59 20.34 -15.20
CA SER A 902 -1.15 20.84 -13.92
C SER A 902 -1.21 22.37 -13.82
N GLN A 903 -0.36 23.09 -14.54
CA GLN A 903 -0.23 24.53 -14.57
C GLN A 903 0.04 25.07 -15.96
N ALA A 904 -0.41 24.37 -16.99
CA ALA A 904 -0.04 24.66 -18.39
C ALA A 904 -0.38 26.09 -18.85
N GLN A 905 -1.37 26.75 -18.20
CA GLN A 905 -1.76 28.12 -18.53
C GLN A 905 -1.09 29.18 -17.62
N THR A 906 -0.58 28.79 -16.44
CA THR A 906 0.00 29.74 -15.47
C THR A 906 1.50 29.58 -15.27
N ASP A 907 2.05 28.39 -15.59
CA ASP A 907 3.48 28.10 -15.62
C ASP A 907 3.79 27.10 -16.76
N PRO A 908 4.35 27.55 -17.89
CA PRO A 908 4.64 26.67 -19.04
C PRO A 908 5.88 25.79 -18.83
N GLU A 909 6.65 25.98 -17.78
CA GLU A 909 7.91 25.29 -17.57
C GLU A 909 7.78 23.76 -17.46
N PRO A 910 6.77 23.17 -16.79
CA PRO A 910 6.57 21.71 -16.81
C PRO A 910 6.43 21.12 -18.22
N VAL A 911 5.71 21.81 -19.10
CA VAL A 911 5.56 21.44 -20.52
C VAL A 911 6.91 21.54 -21.24
N THR A 912 7.68 22.60 -21.04
CA THR A 912 9.01 22.78 -21.63
C THR A 912 9.97 21.69 -21.18
N ARG A 913 9.96 21.35 -19.89
CA ARG A 913 10.76 20.25 -19.32
C ARG A 913 10.37 18.90 -19.89
N PHE A 914 9.09 18.65 -20.05
CA PHE A 914 8.61 17.42 -20.66
C PHE A 914 9.17 17.25 -22.09
N ARG A 915 9.11 18.28 -22.93
CA ARG A 915 9.60 18.25 -24.31
C ARG A 915 11.09 17.96 -24.45
N THR A 916 11.90 18.40 -23.49
CA THR A 916 13.38 18.28 -23.54
C THR A 916 13.90 17.05 -22.78
N ARG A 917 13.03 16.27 -22.13
CA ARG A 917 13.47 15.22 -21.19
C ARG A 917 14.22 14.08 -21.90
N GLU A 918 13.64 13.57 -22.97
CA GLU A 918 14.16 12.44 -23.71
C GLU A 918 15.52 12.75 -24.35
N GLU A 919 15.58 13.83 -25.14
CA GLU A 919 16.82 14.30 -25.76
C GLU A 919 17.93 14.53 -24.72
N THR A 920 17.59 15.05 -23.55
CA THR A 920 18.58 15.28 -22.50
C THR A 920 19.19 13.98 -21.98
N TYR A 921 18.37 12.95 -21.69
CA TYR A 921 18.89 11.70 -21.16
C TYR A 921 19.58 10.86 -22.25
N GLN A 922 19.08 10.84 -23.49
CA GLN A 922 19.72 10.16 -24.63
C GLN A 922 21.12 10.70 -24.95
N ASN A 923 21.34 12.00 -24.75
CA ASN A 923 22.63 12.64 -25.03
C ASN A 923 23.52 12.81 -23.78
N MET A 924 23.07 12.35 -22.61
CA MET A 924 23.84 12.47 -21.36
C MET A 924 25.02 11.47 -21.37
N THR A 925 26.15 11.90 -20.87
CA THR A 925 27.37 11.10 -20.74
C THR A 925 27.91 11.13 -19.31
N ALA A 926 28.76 10.18 -18.94
CA ALA A 926 29.45 10.17 -17.64
C ALA A 926 30.26 11.46 -17.41
N GLU A 927 30.88 12.01 -18.48
CA GLU A 927 31.65 13.26 -18.39
C GLU A 927 30.78 14.48 -18.02
N ASP A 928 29.50 14.48 -18.37
CA ASP A 928 28.56 15.55 -18.03
C ASP A 928 28.27 15.61 -16.52
N LEU A 929 28.47 14.52 -15.79
CA LEU A 929 28.20 14.42 -14.36
C LEU A 929 29.38 14.89 -13.51
N LYS A 930 30.62 14.83 -14.02
CA LYS A 930 31.84 15.18 -13.27
C LYS A 930 31.81 16.61 -12.69
N PRO A 931 31.44 17.64 -13.44
CA PRO A 931 31.35 18.99 -12.86
C PRO A 931 30.34 19.08 -11.71
N ILE A 932 29.22 18.39 -11.84
CA ILE A 932 28.17 18.38 -10.79
C ILE A 932 28.68 17.63 -9.56
N ALA A 933 29.37 16.48 -9.75
CA ALA A 933 29.93 15.72 -8.65
C ALA A 933 31.01 16.50 -7.90
N GLN A 934 31.86 17.25 -8.61
CA GLN A 934 32.90 18.13 -8.02
C GLN A 934 32.30 19.23 -7.15
N ASP A 935 31.17 19.81 -7.59
CA ASP A 935 30.48 20.86 -6.86
C ASP A 935 29.71 20.30 -5.65
N VAL A 936 28.95 19.21 -5.84
CA VAL A 936 28.07 18.65 -4.81
C VAL A 936 28.87 17.98 -3.72
N PHE A 937 29.75 17.03 -4.05
CA PHE A 937 30.42 16.19 -3.06
C PHE A 937 31.69 16.86 -2.49
N ASP A 938 31.62 18.16 -2.20
CA ASP A 938 32.70 18.84 -1.47
C ASP A 938 32.70 18.39 0.00
N PRO A 939 33.78 17.76 0.48
CA PRO A 939 33.83 17.26 1.86
C PRO A 939 33.64 18.34 2.92
N GLU A 940 34.00 19.61 2.64
CA GLU A 940 33.82 20.75 3.57
C GLU A 940 32.33 21.09 3.76
N ASN A 941 31.47 20.71 2.82
CA ASN A 941 30.03 21.00 2.84
C ASN A 941 29.18 19.84 3.33
N ALA A 942 29.78 18.72 3.71
CA ALA A 942 29.04 17.55 4.21
C ALA A 942 28.36 17.85 5.56
N LEU A 943 27.11 17.52 5.66
CA LEU A 943 26.32 17.59 6.91
C LEU A 943 25.99 16.17 7.34
N GLU A 944 26.53 15.74 8.47
CA GLU A 944 26.23 14.45 9.06
C GLU A 944 25.24 14.58 10.20
N ILE A 945 24.24 13.69 10.22
CA ILE A 945 23.25 13.57 11.29
C ILE A 945 23.17 12.12 11.73
N GLN A 946 23.40 11.91 13.03
CA GLN A 946 23.32 10.60 13.68
C GLN A 946 22.11 10.60 14.63
N ILE A 947 21.25 9.59 14.51
CA ILE A 947 20.14 9.38 15.44
C ILE A 947 20.41 8.08 16.20
N LEU A 948 20.65 8.19 17.49
CA LEU A 948 21.09 7.11 18.38
C LEU A 948 20.08 6.91 19.51
N SER A 949 20.11 5.77 20.18
CA SER A 949 19.32 5.60 21.40
C SER A 949 19.76 6.59 22.48
N ALA A 950 18.81 7.00 23.31
CA ALA A 950 19.06 7.85 24.48
C ALA A 950 19.79 7.14 25.61
N ASP A 951 19.79 5.78 25.63
CA ASP A 951 20.38 4.92 26.65
C ASP A 951 21.80 4.47 26.33
#